data_fbf752a654f0bb70c4c0296a4a7aa611
#
_entry.id   fbf752a654f0bb70c4c0296a4a7aa611
#
_cell.length_a   1.000
_cell.length_b   1.000
_cell.length_c   1.000
_cell.angle_alpha   90.00
_cell.angle_beta   90.00
_cell.angle_gamma   90.00
#
_symmetry.space_group_name_H-M   'P 1'
#
loop_
_entity.id
_entity.type
_entity.pdbx_description
1 polymer ?
#
loop_
_entity_poly.entity_id
_entity_poly.type
_entity_poly.pdbx_seq_one_letter_code
_entity_poly.pdbx_strand_id
1 'polypeptide(L)'
;MNPFVIGVLVPLVATLLLKNAKKGKKRGLPADVGGEPGYAIRNHRFASPVETAWEEISTLAELFEYSCKKHADKPLLGTRELIAREIEVTDGRSFEKVHLGQYKWLSYGRTFEAVCSFASGLAQLGHQKGERAAIFADTREEWFIALQGCFRRNVTVVTIYASLGEEALCYSLNETEVTTVICGKKELAKLAAISGQLDTVKRIICMDDDVPSNISAEGSSGWTITSFADVEKLGRANSVDADLPLAADIAVIMYTSGSTGMPKGVMMTHKNVLATLSAVMTIIPGLGSKDIYLAYLPLAHILELAAENIVPAVGACIGYGSPLTLTDTSNKIKRGTEGDATALGPTIMAAVPAILDRVRDGVRKKVDAKGGLAKKLFNVAYTRRLSAVNGSWFGAWGLEKHLWNLVVFRKVKAVLGGRIRFLLSGGAPLSADTQRFINICLGAPIGQGYGLTETCAAGTFTEYDDTSVGRVGAPLPCAVIKLIDWPEGGYLISDSPLPRGEIVIGGPSVTVGYFKNDEKTKEAYKVDERGMRWFYSGDIGQFHTDGCLEIIDRKKDIVKLQHGEYVSLGKVEAALSSCPYVDNIMLHADPFHNYCVALIVVSRPAIEDWAKREGLDFIDFPDLCLKQETIKEVQASLVKEGKKARLDKFEIPAKIKLLPEPWTPESGLVTAALKIKREGIKKAFAEDLSKLYAPE
;
A
#
# COMPACT_ATOMS: atom_id res chain seq x y z
N MET A 1 45.34 36.97 12.61
CA MET A 1 44.86 35.87 13.45
C MET A 1 45.74 34.65 13.22
N ASN A 2 46.21 34.03 14.30
CA ASN A 2 47.14 32.89 14.25
C ASN A 2 46.44 31.69 13.53
N PRO A 3 47.07 31.07 12.48
CA PRO A 3 46.48 29.91 11.78
C PRO A 3 46.06 28.75 12.68
N PHE A 4 46.73 28.61 13.83
CA PHE A 4 46.39 27.62 14.85
C PHE A 4 45.05 27.90 15.52
N VAL A 5 44.66 29.15 15.72
CA VAL A 5 43.40 29.59 16.31
C VAL A 5 42.25 29.35 15.32
N ILE A 6 42.47 29.54 14.02
CA ILE A 6 41.48 29.25 12.97
C ILE A 6 41.26 27.74 12.85
N GLY A 7 42.35 26.95 12.92
CA GLY A 7 42.27 25.48 12.83
C GLY A 7 41.53 24.80 13.99
N VAL A 8 41.43 25.45 15.16
CA VAL A 8 40.70 24.92 16.33
C VAL A 8 39.33 25.57 16.51
N LEU A 9 39.20 26.88 16.29
CA LEU A 9 37.96 27.62 16.49
C LEU A 9 36.91 27.31 15.41
N VAL A 10 37.33 27.15 14.15
CA VAL A 10 36.37 26.83 13.06
C VAL A 10 35.71 25.45 13.23
N PRO A 11 36.46 24.37 13.56
CA PRO A 11 35.81 23.08 13.89
C PRO A 11 34.96 23.13 15.16
N LEU A 12 35.40 23.90 16.18
CA LEU A 12 34.64 24.02 17.43
C LEU A 12 33.33 24.80 17.24
N VAL A 13 33.36 25.89 16.51
CA VAL A 13 32.17 26.68 16.14
C VAL A 13 31.29 25.90 15.20
N ALA A 14 31.85 25.18 14.21
CA ALA A 14 31.11 24.27 13.35
C ALA A 14 30.47 23.12 14.15
N THR A 15 31.14 22.57 15.16
CA THR A 15 30.60 21.52 16.03
C THR A 15 29.53 22.06 16.96
N LEU A 16 29.65 23.29 17.45
CA LEU A 16 28.62 23.97 18.26
C LEU A 16 27.40 24.37 17.41
N LEU A 17 27.60 24.84 16.18
CA LEU A 17 26.54 25.13 15.23
C LEU A 17 25.82 23.85 14.79
N LEU A 18 26.54 22.77 14.56
CA LEU A 18 26.01 21.45 14.24
C LEU A 18 25.30 20.80 15.45
N LYS A 19 25.78 21.02 16.69
CA LYS A 19 25.04 20.60 17.90
C LYS A 19 23.76 21.40 18.12
N ASN A 20 23.73 22.70 17.83
CA ASN A 20 22.52 23.51 17.87
C ASN A 20 21.54 23.19 16.71
N ALA A 21 22.06 22.82 15.55
CA ALA A 21 21.23 22.28 14.44
C ALA A 21 20.65 20.90 14.74
N LYS A 22 21.15 20.17 15.75
CA LYS A 22 20.64 18.89 16.24
C LYS A 22 19.56 19.00 17.33
N LYS A 23 19.05 20.17 17.68
CA LYS A 23 17.72 20.25 18.32
C LYS A 23 16.70 19.79 17.28
N GLY A 24 16.21 18.56 17.43
CA GLY A 24 15.37 17.90 16.45
C GLY A 24 14.24 18.81 15.98
N LYS A 25 14.09 18.95 14.67
CA LYS A 25 13.00 19.71 14.04
C LYS A 25 11.67 19.19 14.58
N LYS A 26 10.87 20.06 15.19
CA LYS A 26 9.50 19.72 15.58
C LYS A 26 8.67 19.56 14.30
N ARG A 27 8.04 18.39 14.14
CA ARG A 27 7.22 18.02 12.99
C ARG A 27 5.74 17.99 13.33
N GLY A 28 5.42 17.72 14.59
CA GLY A 28 4.10 17.81 15.18
C GLY A 28 4.10 18.69 16.42
N LEU A 29 2.97 19.33 16.69
CA LEU A 29 2.74 20.18 17.86
C LEU A 29 1.52 19.71 18.64
N PRO A 30 1.50 19.83 19.97
CA PRO A 30 0.30 19.56 20.76
C PRO A 30 -0.90 20.33 20.23
N ALA A 31 -2.07 19.71 20.26
CA ALA A 31 -3.32 20.28 19.84
C ALA A 31 -4.33 20.24 21.00
N ASP A 32 -5.04 21.35 21.20
CA ASP A 32 -6.23 21.38 22.04
C ASP A 32 -7.44 20.99 21.21
N VAL A 33 -8.05 19.85 21.53
CA VAL A 33 -9.17 19.26 20.79
C VAL A 33 -10.24 18.78 21.77
N GLY A 34 -11.46 18.62 21.26
CA GLY A 34 -12.58 18.10 22.01
C GLY A 34 -12.60 16.57 22.16
N GLY A 35 -13.70 16.07 22.73
CA GLY A 35 -13.98 14.65 22.90
C GLY A 35 -13.22 13.99 24.05
N GLU A 36 -13.00 12.69 23.96
CA GLU A 36 -12.35 11.88 24.98
C GLU A 36 -10.94 12.39 25.34
N PRO A 37 -10.59 12.47 26.65
CA PRO A 37 -9.27 12.90 27.09
C PRO A 37 -8.15 12.09 26.45
N GLY A 38 -7.06 12.76 26.07
CA GLY A 38 -5.93 12.10 25.41
C GLY A 38 -4.80 13.07 25.11
N TYR A 39 -3.73 12.54 24.51
CA TYR A 39 -2.59 13.32 24.07
C TYR A 39 -2.67 13.54 22.56
N ALA A 40 -3.04 14.76 22.14
CA ALA A 40 -3.29 15.09 20.73
C ALA A 40 -2.13 15.89 20.11
N ILE A 41 -1.80 15.53 18.86
CA ILE A 41 -0.78 16.19 18.03
C ILE A 41 -1.40 16.57 16.69
N ARG A 42 -1.08 17.78 16.20
CA ARG A 42 -1.37 18.27 14.85
C ARG A 42 -0.11 18.53 14.04
N ASN A 43 -0.26 18.74 12.75
CA ASN A 43 0.85 19.16 11.90
C ASN A 43 1.42 20.51 12.36
N HIS A 44 2.75 20.66 12.35
CA HIS A 44 3.41 21.88 12.82
C HIS A 44 3.16 23.11 11.94
N ARG A 45 2.80 22.90 10.65
CA ARG A 45 2.63 23.99 9.66
C ARG A 45 1.23 24.60 9.69
N PHE A 46 0.23 23.88 10.19
CA PHE A 46 -1.17 24.28 10.12
C PHE A 46 -1.79 24.35 11.51
N ALA A 47 -2.47 25.44 11.82
CA ALA A 47 -3.14 25.63 13.12
C ALA A 47 -4.43 24.80 13.25
N SER A 48 -5.13 24.59 12.13
CA SER A 48 -6.33 23.76 12.01
C SER A 48 -6.20 22.78 10.85
N PRO A 49 -6.93 21.66 10.85
CA PRO A 49 -6.96 20.73 9.73
C PRO A 49 -7.38 21.38 8.41
N VAL A 50 -6.64 21.06 7.34
CA VAL A 50 -6.90 21.55 5.98
C VAL A 50 -8.05 20.77 5.37
N GLU A 51 -9.07 21.45 4.86
CA GLU A 51 -10.21 20.85 4.16
C GLU A 51 -9.98 20.77 2.66
N THR A 52 -9.47 21.84 2.06
CA THR A 52 -9.16 21.93 0.63
C THR A 52 -7.98 22.86 0.39
N ALA A 53 -7.23 22.58 -0.69
CA ALA A 53 -6.18 23.47 -1.21
C ALA A 53 -6.68 24.38 -2.36
N TRP A 54 -7.95 24.26 -2.75
CA TRP A 54 -8.56 24.98 -3.88
C TRP A 54 -9.78 25.77 -3.39
N GLU A 55 -9.82 27.07 -3.69
CA GLU A 55 -10.88 27.97 -3.19
C GLU A 55 -12.25 27.69 -3.82
N GLU A 56 -12.29 27.30 -5.10
CA GLU A 56 -13.55 27.14 -5.86
C GLU A 56 -13.87 25.66 -6.18
N ILE A 57 -13.08 24.70 -5.68
CA ILE A 57 -13.23 23.28 -5.99
C ILE A 57 -13.64 22.55 -4.71
N SER A 58 -14.79 21.91 -4.75
CA SER A 58 -15.39 21.21 -3.63
C SER A 58 -15.57 19.71 -3.85
N THR A 59 -15.39 19.24 -5.09
CA THR A 59 -15.60 17.85 -5.48
C THR A 59 -14.46 17.30 -6.34
N LEU A 60 -14.34 15.97 -6.39
CA LEU A 60 -13.35 15.29 -7.24
C LEU A 60 -13.65 15.49 -8.73
N ALA A 61 -14.92 15.57 -9.11
CA ALA A 61 -15.32 15.83 -10.49
C ALA A 61 -14.85 17.22 -10.96
N GLU A 62 -15.08 18.26 -10.14
CA GLU A 62 -14.60 19.63 -10.42
C GLU A 62 -13.07 19.69 -10.49
N LEU A 63 -12.37 19.03 -9.55
CA LEU A 63 -10.92 18.97 -9.54
C LEU A 63 -10.35 18.35 -10.82
N PHE A 64 -10.94 17.24 -11.28
CA PHE A 64 -10.50 16.58 -12.49
C PHE A 64 -10.77 17.44 -13.74
N GLU A 65 -11.96 18.02 -13.88
CA GLU A 65 -12.30 18.93 -14.99
C GLU A 65 -11.37 20.16 -15.01
N TYR A 66 -11.12 20.79 -13.86
CA TYR A 66 -10.17 21.90 -13.74
C TYR A 66 -8.78 21.50 -14.20
N SER A 67 -8.30 20.32 -13.77
CA SER A 67 -6.97 19.81 -14.12
C SER A 67 -6.85 19.54 -15.62
N CYS A 68 -7.88 18.94 -16.22
CA CYS A 68 -7.91 18.65 -17.65
C CYS A 68 -7.93 19.92 -18.51
N LYS A 69 -8.70 20.94 -18.11
CA LYS A 69 -8.69 22.25 -18.79
C LYS A 69 -7.33 22.93 -18.70
N LYS A 70 -6.70 22.88 -17.53
CA LYS A 70 -5.40 23.52 -17.26
C LYS A 70 -4.22 22.88 -17.99
N HIS A 71 -4.29 21.58 -18.24
CA HIS A 71 -3.18 20.79 -18.76
C HIS A 71 -3.49 20.04 -20.07
N ALA A 72 -4.48 20.50 -20.85
CA ALA A 72 -5.12 19.78 -21.95
C ALA A 72 -4.18 19.01 -22.89
N ASP A 73 -3.06 19.62 -23.27
CA ASP A 73 -2.11 19.04 -24.25
C ASP A 73 -1.06 18.13 -23.64
N LYS A 74 -0.99 18.04 -22.29
CA LYS A 74 0.01 17.18 -21.63
C LYS A 74 -0.44 15.73 -21.61
N PRO A 75 0.49 14.75 -21.59
CA PRO A 75 0.15 13.35 -21.36
C PRO A 75 -0.41 13.17 -19.95
N LEU A 76 -1.47 12.36 -19.84
CA LEU A 76 -2.07 11.98 -18.54
C LEU A 76 -2.02 10.48 -18.31
N LEU A 77 -2.70 9.68 -19.14
CA LEU A 77 -2.79 8.22 -18.96
C LEU A 77 -1.92 7.51 -20.00
N GLY A 78 -1.08 6.62 -19.54
CA GLY A 78 -0.19 5.83 -20.39
C GLY A 78 -0.37 4.34 -20.16
N THR A 79 -0.60 3.60 -21.24
CA THR A 79 -0.75 2.14 -21.24
C THR A 79 0.24 1.53 -22.22
N ARG A 80 0.87 0.41 -21.83
CA ARG A 80 1.83 -0.30 -22.71
C ARG A 80 1.11 -1.09 -23.78
N GLU A 81 1.64 -1.01 -25.01
CA GLU A 81 1.17 -1.84 -26.11
C GLU A 81 1.48 -3.32 -25.82
N LEU A 82 0.48 -4.18 -25.92
CA LEU A 82 0.67 -5.63 -25.88
C LEU A 82 1.10 -6.12 -27.29
N ILE A 83 2.36 -6.51 -27.42
CA ILE A 83 2.91 -7.00 -28.69
C ILE A 83 2.57 -8.49 -28.89
N ALA A 84 2.78 -9.32 -27.84
CA ALA A 84 2.52 -10.75 -27.90
C ALA A 84 2.26 -11.37 -26.51
N ARG A 85 1.54 -12.49 -26.52
CA ARG A 85 1.41 -13.41 -25.38
C ARG A 85 2.02 -14.74 -25.77
N GLU A 86 2.85 -15.30 -24.89
CA GLU A 86 3.52 -16.59 -25.10
C GLU A 86 3.32 -17.46 -23.85
N ILE A 87 3.21 -18.76 -24.06
CA ILE A 87 3.16 -19.74 -22.97
C ILE A 87 4.55 -20.34 -22.81
N GLU A 88 5.19 -20.11 -21.67
CA GLU A 88 6.45 -20.75 -21.29
C GLU A 88 6.15 -21.92 -20.34
N VAL A 89 6.66 -23.10 -20.67
CA VAL A 89 6.54 -24.28 -19.81
C VAL A 89 7.83 -24.45 -19.01
N THR A 90 7.75 -24.35 -17.70
CA THR A 90 8.88 -24.57 -16.78
C THR A 90 8.45 -25.56 -15.70
N ASP A 91 9.22 -26.62 -15.53
CA ASP A 91 8.96 -27.70 -14.55
C ASP A 91 7.55 -28.31 -14.68
N GLY A 92 7.06 -28.49 -15.91
CA GLY A 92 5.73 -29.05 -16.19
C GLY A 92 4.54 -28.11 -15.92
N ARG A 93 4.80 -26.86 -15.50
CA ARG A 93 3.77 -25.82 -15.32
C ARG A 93 3.83 -24.81 -16.46
N SER A 94 2.67 -24.43 -16.98
CA SER A 94 2.53 -23.41 -18.02
C SER A 94 2.36 -22.04 -17.41
N PHE A 95 3.21 -21.08 -17.84
CA PHE A 95 3.16 -19.70 -17.42
C PHE A 95 2.94 -18.79 -18.62
N GLU A 96 1.94 -17.91 -18.54
CA GLU A 96 1.76 -16.86 -19.54
C GLU A 96 2.84 -15.79 -19.38
N LYS A 97 3.54 -15.48 -20.47
CA LYS A 97 4.49 -14.39 -20.58
C LYS A 97 3.98 -13.35 -21.56
N VAL A 98 4.18 -12.08 -21.23
CA VAL A 98 3.79 -10.97 -22.10
C VAL A 98 5.03 -10.25 -22.64
N HIS A 99 4.97 -9.91 -23.92
CA HIS A 99 5.89 -8.98 -24.56
C HIS A 99 5.17 -7.64 -24.69
N LEU A 100 5.62 -6.63 -23.92
CA LEU A 100 5.03 -5.30 -23.86
C LEU A 100 5.93 -4.31 -24.59
N GLY A 101 5.32 -3.47 -25.43
CA GLY A 101 5.97 -2.36 -26.13
C GLY A 101 6.16 -1.11 -25.29
N GLN A 102 6.24 0.04 -25.96
CA GLN A 102 6.34 1.34 -25.30
C GLN A 102 4.98 1.82 -24.79
N TYR A 103 5.00 2.83 -23.92
CA TYR A 103 3.78 3.49 -23.44
C TYR A 103 3.14 4.32 -24.56
N LYS A 104 1.85 4.13 -24.77
CA LYS A 104 0.97 5.01 -25.55
C LYS A 104 0.25 5.92 -24.59
N TRP A 105 0.16 7.21 -24.92
CA TRP A 105 -0.33 8.23 -24.00
C TRP A 105 -1.62 8.89 -24.51
N LEU A 106 -2.61 8.98 -23.61
CA LEU A 106 -3.73 9.91 -23.75
C LEU A 106 -3.38 11.23 -23.09
N SER A 107 -3.68 12.36 -23.76
CA SER A 107 -3.53 13.67 -23.14
C SER A 107 -4.66 13.94 -22.15
N TYR A 108 -4.51 14.94 -21.30
CA TYR A 108 -5.55 15.40 -20.39
C TYR A 108 -6.86 15.71 -21.12
N GLY A 109 -6.78 16.45 -22.24
CA GLY A 109 -7.95 16.79 -23.05
C GLY A 109 -8.66 15.55 -23.61
N ARG A 110 -7.88 14.61 -24.19
CA ARG A 110 -8.44 13.36 -24.72
C ARG A 110 -9.03 12.47 -23.62
N THR A 111 -8.39 12.43 -22.45
CA THR A 111 -8.94 11.71 -21.30
C THR A 111 -10.26 12.35 -20.83
N PHE A 112 -10.33 13.67 -20.80
CA PHE A 112 -11.57 14.35 -20.44
C PHE A 112 -12.71 14.11 -21.45
N GLU A 113 -12.40 14.09 -22.75
CA GLU A 113 -13.37 13.70 -23.81
C GLU A 113 -13.87 12.26 -23.58
N ALA A 114 -12.98 11.31 -23.25
CA ALA A 114 -13.35 9.93 -22.95
C ALA A 114 -14.25 9.85 -21.71
N VAL A 115 -13.90 10.58 -20.64
CA VAL A 115 -14.72 10.69 -19.42
C VAL A 115 -16.11 11.23 -19.70
N CYS A 116 -16.23 12.32 -20.48
CA CYS A 116 -17.52 12.88 -20.87
C CYS A 116 -18.34 11.91 -21.73
N SER A 117 -17.66 11.21 -22.65
CA SER A 117 -18.30 10.20 -23.51
C SER A 117 -18.82 9.02 -22.69
N PHE A 118 -18.00 8.49 -21.78
CA PHE A 118 -18.41 7.41 -20.88
C PHE A 118 -19.58 7.83 -19.97
N ALA A 119 -19.50 9.02 -19.37
CA ALA A 119 -20.55 9.58 -18.52
C ALA A 119 -21.89 9.69 -19.26
N SER A 120 -21.85 10.19 -20.51
CA SER A 120 -23.04 10.31 -21.35
C SER A 120 -23.57 8.92 -21.76
N GLY A 121 -22.67 8.00 -22.14
CA GLY A 121 -23.02 6.63 -22.50
C GLY A 121 -23.70 5.88 -21.34
N LEU A 122 -23.21 6.05 -20.11
CA LEU A 122 -23.81 5.46 -18.91
C LEU A 122 -25.26 5.93 -18.73
N ALA A 123 -25.51 7.22 -18.93
CA ALA A 123 -26.88 7.79 -18.90
C ALA A 123 -27.76 7.21 -20.02
N GLN A 124 -27.22 7.06 -21.25
CA GLN A 124 -27.95 6.47 -22.39
C GLN A 124 -28.25 4.99 -22.21
N LEU A 125 -27.42 4.26 -21.45
CA LEU A 125 -27.72 2.87 -21.04
C LEU A 125 -28.83 2.80 -19.97
N GLY A 126 -29.39 3.95 -19.56
CA GLY A 126 -30.49 4.02 -18.62
C GLY A 126 -30.05 3.90 -17.14
N HIS A 127 -28.81 4.22 -16.81
CA HIS A 127 -28.40 4.36 -15.40
C HIS A 127 -29.09 5.58 -14.81
N GLN A 128 -29.86 5.38 -13.74
CA GLN A 128 -30.69 6.44 -13.15
C GLN A 128 -29.96 7.16 -12.01
N LYS A 129 -30.38 8.39 -11.73
CA LYS A 129 -29.91 9.15 -10.57
C LYS A 129 -30.17 8.37 -9.27
N GLY A 130 -29.14 8.28 -8.41
CA GLY A 130 -29.23 7.55 -7.16
C GLY A 130 -28.92 6.05 -7.26
N GLU A 131 -28.83 5.48 -8.47
CA GLU A 131 -28.29 4.14 -8.67
C GLU A 131 -26.77 4.14 -8.42
N ARG A 132 -26.21 2.99 -8.04
CA ARG A 132 -24.77 2.79 -7.80
C ARG A 132 -24.16 1.96 -8.90
N ALA A 133 -22.91 2.27 -9.24
CA ALA A 133 -22.12 1.48 -10.16
C ALA A 133 -20.92 0.84 -9.42
N ALA A 134 -20.67 -0.44 -9.66
CA ALA A 134 -19.48 -1.11 -9.15
C ALA A 134 -18.38 -1.11 -10.22
N ILE A 135 -17.11 -0.97 -9.80
CA ILE A 135 -15.95 -1.23 -10.65
C ILE A 135 -15.20 -2.43 -10.08
N PHE A 136 -15.15 -3.50 -10.89
CA PHE A 136 -14.59 -4.80 -10.54
C PHE A 136 -13.58 -5.22 -11.61
N ALA A 137 -12.36 -4.69 -11.52
CA ALA A 137 -11.29 -4.94 -12.48
C ALA A 137 -9.91 -4.68 -11.85
N ASP A 138 -8.86 -5.20 -12.47
CA ASP A 138 -7.49 -4.79 -12.21
C ASP A 138 -7.28 -3.31 -12.61
N THR A 139 -6.27 -2.65 -12.03
CA THR A 139 -5.92 -1.24 -12.28
C THR A 139 -5.52 -1.03 -13.75
N ARG A 140 -6.22 -0.12 -14.43
CA ARG A 140 -6.03 0.23 -15.85
C ARG A 140 -6.70 1.56 -16.19
N GLU A 141 -6.41 2.13 -17.37
CA GLU A 141 -6.90 3.46 -17.74
C GLU A 141 -8.44 3.54 -17.81
N GLU A 142 -9.12 2.48 -18.26
CA GLU A 142 -10.59 2.44 -18.33
C GLU A 142 -11.21 2.46 -16.94
N TRP A 143 -10.54 1.88 -15.93
CA TRP A 143 -10.97 1.96 -14.54
C TRP A 143 -11.03 3.42 -14.06
N PHE A 144 -9.96 4.19 -14.35
CA PHE A 144 -9.88 5.59 -13.98
C PHE A 144 -10.89 6.45 -14.77
N ILE A 145 -11.03 6.22 -16.07
CA ILE A 145 -12.02 6.92 -16.92
C ILE A 145 -13.43 6.66 -16.41
N ALA A 146 -13.78 5.41 -16.09
CA ALA A 146 -15.07 5.04 -15.52
C ALA A 146 -15.34 5.74 -14.20
N LEU A 147 -14.35 5.79 -13.28
CA LEU A 147 -14.48 6.49 -12.00
C LEU A 147 -14.82 7.96 -12.18
N GLN A 148 -14.05 8.66 -13.02
CA GLN A 148 -14.26 10.09 -13.29
C GLN A 148 -15.58 10.35 -14.02
N GLY A 149 -15.99 9.43 -14.91
CA GLY A 149 -17.28 9.49 -15.59
C GLY A 149 -18.47 9.33 -14.64
N CYS A 150 -18.35 8.40 -13.69
CA CYS A 150 -19.32 8.24 -12.60
C CYS A 150 -19.39 9.50 -11.72
N PHE A 151 -18.26 10.07 -11.33
CA PHE A 151 -18.22 11.32 -10.55
C PHE A 151 -18.91 12.48 -11.30
N ARG A 152 -18.67 12.58 -12.62
CA ARG A 152 -19.31 13.62 -13.46
C ARG A 152 -20.84 13.46 -13.54
N ARG A 153 -21.38 12.27 -13.24
CA ARG A 153 -22.83 11.96 -13.22
C ARG A 153 -23.40 11.83 -11.81
N ASN A 154 -22.67 12.24 -10.78
CA ASN A 154 -23.05 12.05 -9.37
C ASN A 154 -23.44 10.60 -9.05
N VAL A 155 -22.71 9.64 -9.60
CA VAL A 155 -22.91 8.21 -9.38
C VAL A 155 -21.92 7.74 -8.30
N THR A 156 -22.45 7.22 -7.20
CA THR A 156 -21.62 6.60 -6.16
C THR A 156 -20.98 5.33 -6.70
N VAL A 157 -19.66 5.24 -6.64
CA VAL A 157 -18.89 4.09 -7.11
C VAL A 157 -18.62 3.12 -5.97
N VAL A 158 -18.96 1.86 -6.18
CA VAL A 158 -18.59 0.74 -5.29
C VAL A 158 -17.31 0.11 -5.82
N THR A 159 -16.23 0.20 -5.08
CA THR A 159 -14.94 -0.36 -5.51
C THR A 159 -14.77 -1.78 -4.99
N ILE A 160 -14.45 -2.70 -5.90
CA ILE A 160 -14.31 -4.13 -5.60
C ILE A 160 -12.97 -4.63 -6.12
N TYR A 161 -12.23 -5.34 -5.28
CA TYR A 161 -10.97 -5.96 -5.67
C TYR A 161 -11.19 -7.09 -6.68
N ALA A 162 -10.45 -7.10 -7.78
CA ALA A 162 -10.49 -8.15 -8.79
C ALA A 162 -10.25 -9.58 -8.24
N SER A 163 -9.50 -9.67 -7.11
CA SER A 163 -9.21 -10.92 -6.40
C SER A 163 -10.26 -11.32 -5.36
N LEU A 164 -11.40 -10.59 -5.24
CA LEU A 164 -12.42 -10.90 -4.24
C LEU A 164 -13.10 -12.24 -4.59
N GLY A 165 -13.34 -13.08 -3.56
CA GLY A 165 -14.05 -14.35 -3.70
C GLY A 165 -15.54 -14.14 -3.95
N GLU A 166 -16.20 -15.14 -4.50
CA GLU A 166 -17.60 -15.09 -4.98
C GLU A 166 -18.59 -14.68 -3.88
N GLU A 167 -18.49 -15.26 -2.68
CA GLU A 167 -19.38 -14.95 -1.55
C GLU A 167 -19.32 -13.47 -1.15
N ALA A 168 -18.10 -12.94 -0.99
CA ALA A 168 -17.91 -11.54 -0.62
C ALA A 168 -18.26 -10.57 -1.76
N LEU A 169 -18.07 -10.99 -3.02
CA LEU A 169 -18.48 -10.26 -4.21
C LEU A 169 -20.01 -10.15 -4.27
N CYS A 170 -20.70 -11.28 -4.15
CA CYS A 170 -22.16 -11.34 -4.13
C CYS A 170 -22.73 -10.47 -2.98
N TYR A 171 -22.19 -10.63 -1.78
CA TYR A 171 -22.59 -9.82 -0.63
C TYR A 171 -22.43 -8.32 -0.90
N SER A 172 -21.26 -7.89 -1.40
CA SER A 172 -20.95 -6.47 -1.60
C SER A 172 -21.86 -5.82 -2.67
N LEU A 173 -22.14 -6.54 -3.77
CA LEU A 173 -23.01 -6.07 -4.84
C LEU A 173 -24.47 -5.96 -4.39
N ASN A 174 -24.99 -6.97 -3.67
CA ASN A 174 -26.37 -6.99 -3.20
C ASN A 174 -26.58 -5.98 -2.06
N GLU A 175 -25.67 -5.90 -1.07
CA GLU A 175 -25.78 -4.93 0.02
C GLU A 175 -25.85 -3.50 -0.50
N THR A 176 -25.04 -3.17 -1.51
CA THR A 176 -24.99 -1.84 -2.13
C THR A 176 -26.02 -1.64 -3.23
N GLU A 177 -26.83 -2.64 -3.55
CA GLU A 177 -27.89 -2.57 -4.57
C GLU A 177 -27.36 -2.02 -5.90
N VAL A 178 -26.21 -2.50 -6.33
CA VAL A 178 -25.55 -2.06 -7.56
C VAL A 178 -26.38 -2.46 -8.78
N THR A 179 -26.62 -1.55 -9.69
CA THR A 179 -27.39 -1.80 -10.93
C THR A 179 -26.49 -1.91 -12.16
N THR A 180 -25.29 -1.36 -12.12
CA THR A 180 -24.30 -1.39 -13.22
C THR A 180 -22.97 -1.89 -12.68
N VAL A 181 -22.40 -2.92 -13.30
CA VAL A 181 -21.05 -3.41 -12.99
C VAL A 181 -20.13 -3.17 -14.17
N ILE A 182 -19.02 -2.48 -13.92
CA ILE A 182 -17.95 -2.21 -14.89
C ILE A 182 -16.81 -3.16 -14.56
N CYS A 183 -16.44 -4.07 -15.46
CA CYS A 183 -15.49 -5.14 -15.14
C CYS A 183 -14.56 -5.48 -16.30
N GLY A 184 -13.43 -6.14 -15.99
CA GLY A 184 -12.60 -6.78 -17.01
C GLY A 184 -13.20 -8.09 -17.51
N LYS A 185 -12.72 -8.58 -18.65
CA LYS A 185 -13.16 -9.86 -19.25
C LYS A 185 -12.97 -11.05 -18.30
N LYS A 186 -11.88 -11.07 -17.56
CA LYS A 186 -11.58 -12.11 -16.57
C LYS A 186 -12.59 -12.11 -15.42
N GLU A 187 -12.97 -10.93 -14.95
CA GLU A 187 -13.91 -10.72 -13.86
C GLU A 187 -15.36 -10.99 -14.32
N LEU A 188 -15.66 -10.77 -15.58
CA LEU A 188 -16.97 -11.08 -16.18
C LEU A 188 -17.33 -12.57 -16.03
N ALA A 189 -16.35 -13.48 -16.16
CA ALA A 189 -16.58 -14.91 -15.94
C ALA A 189 -17.00 -15.23 -14.49
N LYS A 190 -16.41 -14.55 -13.50
CA LYS A 190 -16.79 -14.68 -12.09
C LYS A 190 -18.20 -14.16 -11.83
N LEU A 191 -18.57 -13.02 -12.43
CA LEU A 191 -19.92 -12.47 -12.32
C LEU A 191 -20.96 -13.43 -12.93
N ALA A 192 -20.66 -14.01 -14.09
CA ALA A 192 -21.53 -14.98 -14.73
C ALA A 192 -21.81 -16.22 -13.85
N ALA A 193 -20.78 -16.72 -13.15
CA ALA A 193 -20.90 -17.85 -12.24
C ALA A 193 -21.87 -17.60 -11.06
N ILE A 194 -21.99 -16.35 -10.59
CA ILE A 194 -22.90 -15.96 -9.49
C ILE A 194 -24.14 -15.20 -9.95
N SER A 195 -24.42 -15.16 -11.26
CA SER A 195 -25.49 -14.33 -11.85
C SER A 195 -26.87 -14.56 -11.22
N GLY A 196 -27.21 -15.81 -10.88
CA GLY A 196 -28.45 -16.18 -10.21
C GLY A 196 -28.59 -15.69 -8.76
N GLN A 197 -27.54 -15.09 -8.18
CA GLN A 197 -27.51 -14.58 -6.81
C GLN A 197 -27.44 -13.05 -6.78
N LEU A 198 -27.44 -12.38 -7.94
CA LEU A 198 -27.32 -10.92 -8.06
C LEU A 198 -28.68 -10.30 -8.36
N ASP A 199 -29.33 -9.75 -7.33
CA ASP A 199 -30.73 -9.34 -7.37
C ASP A 199 -30.96 -8.02 -8.14
N THR A 200 -29.97 -7.10 -8.13
CA THR A 200 -30.16 -5.72 -8.60
C THR A 200 -29.38 -5.38 -9.86
N VAL A 201 -28.41 -6.20 -10.26
CA VAL A 201 -27.56 -5.96 -11.42
C VAL A 201 -28.37 -6.06 -12.71
N LYS A 202 -28.35 -5.00 -13.52
CA LYS A 202 -29.07 -4.89 -14.80
C LYS A 202 -28.12 -4.75 -15.98
N ARG A 203 -26.96 -4.12 -15.77
CA ARG A 203 -26.02 -3.72 -16.82
C ARG A 203 -24.62 -4.16 -16.46
N ILE A 204 -23.94 -4.71 -17.44
CA ILE A 204 -22.51 -5.04 -17.36
C ILE A 204 -21.78 -4.25 -18.45
N ILE A 205 -20.74 -3.53 -18.08
CA ILE A 205 -19.84 -2.83 -19.02
C ILE A 205 -18.49 -3.54 -18.96
N CYS A 206 -18.13 -4.24 -20.05
CA CYS A 206 -16.84 -4.92 -20.15
C CYS A 206 -15.77 -3.96 -20.66
N MET A 207 -14.66 -3.82 -19.91
CA MET A 207 -13.54 -2.96 -20.28
C MET A 207 -12.73 -3.45 -21.49
N ASP A 208 -12.92 -4.71 -21.87
CA ASP A 208 -12.26 -5.32 -23.01
C ASP A 208 -13.19 -5.33 -24.25
N ASP A 209 -12.64 -5.12 -25.45
CA ASP A 209 -13.43 -4.97 -26.68
C ASP A 209 -14.08 -6.29 -27.14
N ASP A 210 -13.44 -7.42 -26.84
CA ASP A 210 -13.92 -8.74 -27.23
C ASP A 210 -14.80 -9.36 -26.12
N VAL A 211 -16.03 -8.91 -26.03
CA VAL A 211 -17.03 -9.51 -25.14
C VAL A 211 -17.33 -10.95 -25.58
N PRO A 212 -17.14 -11.96 -24.72
CA PRO A 212 -17.39 -13.34 -25.08
C PRO A 212 -18.86 -13.58 -25.44
N SER A 213 -19.15 -14.05 -26.67
CA SER A 213 -20.49 -14.31 -27.17
C SER A 213 -21.25 -15.42 -26.41
N ASN A 214 -20.52 -16.31 -25.73
CA ASN A 214 -21.09 -17.42 -24.95
C ASN A 214 -21.63 -16.98 -23.59
N ILE A 215 -21.27 -15.82 -23.06
CA ILE A 215 -21.83 -15.32 -21.79
C ILE A 215 -23.21 -14.71 -21.98
N SER A 216 -23.57 -14.30 -23.19
CA SER A 216 -24.91 -13.80 -23.52
C SER A 216 -25.96 -14.88 -23.67
N ALA A 217 -25.60 -16.18 -23.72
CA ALA A 217 -26.51 -17.28 -24.08
C ALA A 217 -26.89 -18.25 -22.95
N GLU A 218 -26.09 -18.37 -21.90
CA GLU A 218 -26.35 -19.34 -20.82
C GLU A 218 -26.38 -18.66 -19.44
N GLY A 219 -27.54 -18.39 -18.92
CA GLY A 219 -27.77 -18.10 -17.51
C GLY A 219 -27.71 -16.64 -17.05
N SER A 220 -27.47 -15.67 -17.93
CA SER A 220 -27.59 -14.27 -17.56
C SER A 220 -29.05 -13.84 -17.51
N SER A 221 -29.59 -13.75 -16.33
CA SER A 221 -30.97 -13.31 -16.04
C SER A 221 -31.18 -11.85 -16.46
N GLY A 222 -31.29 -11.60 -17.78
CA GLY A 222 -31.72 -10.30 -18.31
C GLY A 222 -30.71 -9.16 -18.27
N TRP A 223 -29.40 -9.44 -18.14
CA TRP A 223 -28.38 -8.38 -18.16
C TRP A 223 -28.16 -7.81 -19.57
N THR A 224 -28.01 -6.49 -19.66
CA THR A 224 -27.47 -5.84 -20.86
C THR A 224 -25.94 -5.80 -20.72
N ILE A 225 -25.20 -6.48 -21.61
CA ILE A 225 -23.75 -6.52 -21.63
C ILE A 225 -23.27 -5.66 -22.82
N THR A 226 -22.40 -4.69 -22.55
CA THR A 226 -21.90 -3.72 -23.53
C THR A 226 -20.38 -3.55 -23.35
N SER A 227 -19.63 -3.37 -24.44
CA SER A 227 -18.19 -3.04 -24.35
C SER A 227 -18.00 -1.59 -23.88
N PHE A 228 -16.85 -1.31 -23.25
CA PHE A 228 -16.48 0.03 -22.82
C PHE A 228 -16.43 1.00 -24.00
N ALA A 229 -15.84 0.56 -25.10
CA ALA A 229 -15.76 1.35 -26.35
C ALA A 229 -17.15 1.67 -26.94
N ASP A 230 -18.11 0.75 -26.87
CA ASP A 230 -19.48 1.03 -27.33
C ASP A 230 -20.21 2.00 -26.42
N VAL A 231 -19.95 1.96 -25.10
CA VAL A 231 -20.49 2.97 -24.15
C VAL A 231 -19.96 4.36 -24.49
N GLU A 232 -18.64 4.49 -24.71
CA GLU A 232 -18.06 5.78 -25.13
C GLU A 232 -18.63 6.25 -26.48
N LYS A 233 -18.76 5.35 -27.47
CA LYS A 233 -19.33 5.66 -28.77
C LYS A 233 -20.77 6.12 -28.67
N LEU A 234 -21.60 5.45 -27.86
CA LEU A 234 -22.98 5.81 -27.58
C LEU A 234 -23.07 7.20 -26.95
N GLY A 235 -22.24 7.47 -25.94
CA GLY A 235 -22.21 8.77 -25.28
C GLY A 235 -21.66 9.91 -26.13
N ARG A 236 -20.71 9.63 -27.02
CA ARG A 236 -20.20 10.60 -27.99
C ARG A 236 -21.26 11.00 -29.01
N ALA A 237 -22.10 10.04 -29.42
CA ALA A 237 -23.21 10.30 -30.33
C ALA A 237 -24.40 10.99 -29.64
N ASN A 238 -24.55 10.82 -28.33
CA ASN A 238 -25.70 11.31 -27.54
C ASN A 238 -25.21 11.96 -26.24
N SER A 239 -24.49 13.07 -26.37
CA SER A 239 -23.92 13.82 -25.25
C SER A 239 -25.02 14.32 -24.31
N VAL A 240 -24.79 14.25 -22.99
CA VAL A 240 -25.63 14.84 -21.96
C VAL A 240 -24.81 15.75 -21.06
N ASP A 241 -25.47 16.75 -20.46
CA ASP A 241 -24.85 17.66 -19.51
C ASP A 241 -24.35 16.92 -18.25
N ALA A 242 -23.38 17.50 -17.58
CA ALA A 242 -22.90 16.97 -16.30
C ALA A 242 -24.00 17.10 -15.23
N ASP A 243 -24.12 16.09 -14.37
CA ASP A 243 -24.87 16.16 -13.10
C ASP A 243 -23.83 16.10 -11.97
N LEU A 244 -23.22 17.26 -11.66
CA LEU A 244 -22.09 17.31 -10.73
C LEU A 244 -22.53 17.06 -9.28
N PRO A 245 -21.72 16.32 -8.49
CA PRO A 245 -22.00 16.07 -7.09
C PRO A 245 -21.81 17.32 -6.22
N LEU A 246 -22.39 17.27 -5.03
CA LEU A 246 -22.06 18.16 -3.92
C LEU A 246 -20.88 17.61 -3.11
N ALA A 247 -20.17 18.45 -2.38
CA ALA A 247 -19.05 18.09 -1.53
C ALA A 247 -19.37 16.96 -0.50
N ALA A 248 -20.62 16.95 -0.01
CA ALA A 248 -21.11 15.99 0.96
C ALA A 248 -21.65 14.69 0.35
N ASP A 249 -21.83 14.62 -0.99
CA ASP A 249 -22.29 13.40 -1.65
C ASP A 249 -21.25 12.29 -1.53
N ILE A 250 -21.73 11.06 -1.48
CA ILE A 250 -20.87 9.87 -1.39
C ILE A 250 -20.25 9.62 -2.76
N ALA A 251 -18.94 9.81 -2.84
CA ALA A 251 -18.16 9.53 -4.05
C ALA A 251 -17.92 8.03 -4.21
N VAL A 252 -17.50 7.36 -3.12
CA VAL A 252 -17.08 5.96 -3.13
C VAL A 252 -17.59 5.22 -1.90
N ILE A 253 -18.05 3.99 -2.12
CA ILE A 253 -18.20 2.96 -1.08
C ILE A 253 -17.09 1.94 -1.30
N MET A 254 -16.11 1.88 -0.40
CA MET A 254 -14.95 1.02 -0.51
C MET A 254 -15.02 -0.11 0.51
N TYR A 255 -15.05 -1.34 0.02
CA TYR A 255 -15.09 -2.50 0.90
C TYR A 255 -13.74 -2.83 1.50
N THR A 256 -13.71 -2.96 2.83
CA THR A 256 -12.54 -3.42 3.58
C THR A 256 -12.75 -4.87 4.01
N SER A 257 -11.71 -5.69 3.86
CA SER A 257 -11.70 -7.02 4.45
C SER A 257 -11.66 -6.87 5.97
N GLY A 258 -12.81 -6.94 6.61
CA GLY A 258 -12.88 -7.02 8.06
C GLY A 258 -12.05 -8.20 8.56
N SER A 259 -11.32 -8.02 9.66
CA SER A 259 -10.53 -9.08 10.27
C SER A 259 -11.39 -10.20 10.89
N THR A 260 -12.68 -9.96 11.03
CA THR A 260 -13.64 -10.84 11.71
C THR A 260 -14.99 -10.77 11.00
N GLY A 261 -15.13 -11.43 9.84
CA GLY A 261 -16.44 -11.55 9.18
C GLY A 261 -16.53 -10.95 7.77
N MET A 262 -17.75 -10.65 7.35
CA MET A 262 -18.06 -10.10 6.02
C MET A 262 -17.41 -8.70 5.84
N PRO A 263 -17.05 -8.34 4.59
CA PRO A 263 -16.45 -7.02 4.30
C PRO A 263 -17.41 -5.88 4.69
N LYS A 264 -16.86 -4.71 5.04
CA LYS A 264 -17.64 -3.52 5.38
C LYS A 264 -17.42 -2.45 4.32
N GLY A 265 -18.49 -1.85 3.83
CA GLY A 265 -18.46 -0.76 2.87
C GLY A 265 -18.23 0.60 3.57
N VAL A 266 -17.05 1.18 3.43
CA VAL A 266 -16.71 2.51 3.99
C VAL A 266 -17.20 3.59 3.04
N MET A 267 -18.04 4.51 3.54
CA MET A 267 -18.62 5.61 2.78
C MET A 267 -17.73 6.84 2.79
N MET A 268 -17.18 7.20 1.65
CA MET A 268 -16.32 8.39 1.45
C MET A 268 -17.06 9.45 0.68
N THR A 269 -17.12 10.68 1.20
CA THR A 269 -17.63 11.82 0.46
C THR A 269 -16.54 12.44 -0.42
N HIS A 270 -16.94 13.23 -1.42
CA HIS A 270 -15.99 13.99 -2.24
C HIS A 270 -15.07 14.86 -1.39
N LYS A 271 -15.61 15.57 -0.38
CA LYS A 271 -14.81 16.41 0.52
C LYS A 271 -13.80 15.61 1.39
N ASN A 272 -14.14 14.38 1.81
CA ASN A 272 -13.23 13.58 2.61
C ASN A 272 -11.95 13.23 1.82
N VAL A 273 -12.13 12.79 0.58
CA VAL A 273 -11.01 12.46 -0.31
C VAL A 273 -10.23 13.72 -0.66
N LEU A 274 -10.92 14.83 -1.01
CA LEU A 274 -10.31 16.10 -1.36
C LEU A 274 -9.40 16.65 -0.25
N ALA A 275 -9.79 16.50 1.02
CA ALA A 275 -8.98 16.90 2.16
C ALA A 275 -7.63 16.12 2.21
N THR A 276 -7.65 14.82 1.94
CA THR A 276 -6.43 14.01 1.83
C THR A 276 -5.54 14.47 0.69
N LEU A 277 -6.11 14.69 -0.52
CA LEU A 277 -5.35 15.16 -1.68
C LEU A 277 -4.67 16.49 -1.39
N SER A 278 -5.39 17.43 -0.80
CA SER A 278 -4.89 18.74 -0.39
C SER A 278 -3.73 18.64 0.59
N ALA A 279 -3.85 17.78 1.59
CA ALA A 279 -2.82 17.58 2.59
C ALA A 279 -1.53 16.99 1.99
N VAL A 280 -1.65 15.94 1.16
CA VAL A 280 -0.50 15.27 0.56
C VAL A 280 0.27 16.19 -0.39
N MET A 281 -0.41 17.02 -1.16
CA MET A 281 0.22 18.02 -2.04
C MET A 281 1.14 18.98 -1.29
N THR A 282 0.83 19.30 -0.03
CA THR A 282 1.65 20.22 0.77
C THR A 282 2.92 19.58 1.34
N ILE A 283 2.99 18.25 1.39
CA ILE A 283 4.08 17.50 2.05
C ILE A 283 5.14 17.02 1.07
N ILE A 284 4.75 16.63 -0.15
CA ILE A 284 5.68 16.16 -1.17
C ILE A 284 6.29 17.36 -1.91
N PRO A 285 7.57 17.69 -1.70
CA PRO A 285 8.18 18.86 -2.30
C PRO A 285 8.26 18.76 -3.82
N GLY A 286 7.87 19.85 -4.52
CA GLY A 286 8.01 19.98 -5.97
C GLY A 286 7.19 18.97 -6.76
N LEU A 287 6.12 18.44 -6.17
CA LEU A 287 5.15 17.61 -6.88
C LEU A 287 4.51 18.42 -8.00
N GLY A 288 4.54 17.93 -9.24
CA GLY A 288 4.06 18.69 -10.39
C GLY A 288 4.23 18.01 -11.73
N SER A 289 4.08 18.80 -12.80
CA SER A 289 3.97 18.33 -14.19
C SER A 289 5.21 17.62 -14.78
N LYS A 290 6.31 17.58 -14.07
CA LYS A 290 7.50 16.81 -14.46
C LYS A 290 7.52 15.40 -13.88
N ASP A 291 6.55 15.10 -13.03
CA ASP A 291 6.46 13.80 -12.37
C ASP A 291 5.73 12.79 -13.24
N ILE A 292 6.18 11.55 -13.09
CA ILE A 292 5.59 10.37 -13.70
C ILE A 292 5.31 9.38 -12.56
N TYR A 293 4.05 9.04 -12.39
CA TYR A 293 3.60 8.06 -11.41
C TYR A 293 3.43 6.69 -12.06
N LEU A 294 3.92 5.63 -11.42
CA LEU A 294 3.67 4.25 -11.83
C LEU A 294 2.51 3.67 -11.03
N ALA A 295 1.37 3.52 -11.69
CA ALA A 295 0.14 2.94 -11.14
C ALA A 295 0.12 1.42 -11.36
N TYR A 296 0.26 0.66 -10.29
CA TYR A 296 0.27 -0.82 -10.35
C TYR A 296 -0.37 -1.45 -9.11
N LEU A 297 -0.72 -0.65 -8.11
CA LEU A 297 -1.49 -1.11 -6.96
C LEU A 297 -2.98 -1.17 -7.32
N PRO A 298 -3.79 -1.94 -6.59
CA PRO A 298 -5.23 -1.99 -6.85
C PRO A 298 -5.89 -0.62 -6.68
N LEU A 299 -6.54 -0.09 -7.72
CA LEU A 299 -7.25 1.18 -7.65
C LEU A 299 -8.51 1.09 -6.75
N ALA A 300 -8.98 -0.12 -6.47
CA ALA A 300 -9.98 -0.41 -5.45
C ALA A 300 -9.46 -0.20 -4.00
N HIS A 301 -8.20 0.18 -3.80
CA HIS A 301 -7.62 0.52 -2.50
C HIS A 301 -7.44 2.03 -2.37
N ILE A 302 -7.78 2.59 -1.20
CA ILE A 302 -7.77 4.04 -0.97
C ILE A 302 -6.41 4.72 -1.22
N LEU A 303 -5.30 4.03 -0.99
CA LEU A 303 -3.96 4.56 -1.26
C LEU A 303 -3.77 4.87 -2.75
N GLU A 304 -4.15 3.93 -3.63
CA GLU A 304 -4.02 4.10 -5.07
C GLU A 304 -5.06 5.07 -5.61
N LEU A 305 -6.30 5.02 -5.11
CA LEU A 305 -7.35 5.96 -5.47
C LEU A 305 -6.93 7.40 -5.15
N ALA A 306 -6.34 7.65 -3.98
CA ALA A 306 -5.82 8.96 -3.61
C ALA A 306 -4.63 9.37 -4.50
N ALA A 307 -3.69 8.46 -4.75
CA ALA A 307 -2.52 8.73 -5.59
C ALA A 307 -2.92 9.09 -7.02
N GLU A 308 -3.81 8.29 -7.67
CA GLU A 308 -4.26 8.55 -9.03
C GLU A 308 -5.14 9.81 -9.17
N ASN A 309 -5.79 10.29 -8.10
CA ASN A 309 -6.49 11.59 -8.14
C ASN A 309 -5.57 12.79 -7.85
N ILE A 310 -4.47 12.58 -7.10
CA ILE A 310 -3.47 13.64 -6.87
C ILE A 310 -2.65 13.94 -8.14
N VAL A 311 -2.28 12.91 -8.89
CA VAL A 311 -1.42 13.05 -10.07
C VAL A 311 -2.00 14.03 -11.10
N PRO A 312 -3.27 13.93 -11.51
CA PRO A 312 -3.89 14.91 -12.40
C PRO A 312 -3.96 16.30 -11.79
N ALA A 313 -4.26 16.41 -10.50
CA ALA A 313 -4.39 17.69 -9.80
C ALA A 313 -3.12 18.56 -9.87
N VAL A 314 -1.97 17.94 -10.00
CA VAL A 314 -0.66 18.62 -10.11
C VAL A 314 -0.12 18.69 -11.54
N GLY A 315 -0.85 18.18 -12.53
CA GLY A 315 -0.46 18.19 -13.94
C GLY A 315 0.59 17.14 -14.32
N ALA A 316 0.78 16.11 -13.49
CA ALA A 316 1.67 14.97 -13.71
C ALA A 316 1.00 13.90 -14.59
N CYS A 317 1.69 12.80 -14.91
CA CYS A 317 1.12 11.71 -15.69
C CYS A 317 1.20 10.36 -14.98
N ILE A 318 0.30 9.45 -15.34
CA ILE A 318 0.15 8.10 -14.80
C ILE A 318 0.53 7.09 -15.86
N GLY A 319 1.49 6.20 -15.58
CA GLY A 319 1.77 5.04 -16.42
C GLY A 319 1.27 3.77 -15.74
N TYR A 320 0.39 3.02 -16.40
CA TYR A 320 -0.17 1.78 -15.86
C TYR A 320 0.77 0.61 -15.99
N GLY A 321 0.84 -0.20 -14.96
CA GLY A 321 1.62 -1.42 -14.88
C GLY A 321 0.94 -2.48 -14.01
N SER A 322 1.68 -3.53 -13.68
CA SER A 322 1.19 -4.61 -12.81
C SER A 322 2.30 -5.08 -11.87
N PRO A 323 1.98 -5.58 -10.66
CA PRO A 323 2.97 -6.22 -9.79
C PRO A 323 3.72 -7.38 -10.47
N LEU A 324 3.08 -8.01 -11.46
CA LEU A 324 3.62 -9.16 -12.20
C LEU A 324 4.47 -8.77 -13.42
N THR A 325 4.49 -7.49 -13.81
CA THR A 325 5.24 -6.95 -14.94
C THR A 325 6.20 -5.81 -14.55
N LEU A 326 6.27 -5.50 -13.25
CA LEU A 326 6.93 -4.33 -12.68
C LEU A 326 8.41 -4.18 -13.08
N THR A 327 9.18 -5.26 -13.03
CA THR A 327 10.64 -5.26 -13.33
C THR A 327 10.95 -6.20 -14.49
N ASP A 328 12.11 -6.01 -15.13
CA ASP A 328 12.60 -6.86 -16.24
C ASP A 328 12.70 -8.35 -15.89
N THR A 329 12.68 -8.69 -14.61
CA THR A 329 12.74 -10.06 -14.07
C THR A 329 11.42 -10.53 -13.45
N SER A 330 10.34 -9.76 -13.60
CA SER A 330 9.01 -10.13 -13.09
C SER A 330 8.44 -11.35 -13.81
N ASN A 331 7.60 -12.11 -13.08
CA ASN A 331 7.16 -13.45 -13.52
C ASN A 331 6.40 -13.47 -14.85
N LYS A 332 5.65 -12.41 -15.18
CA LYS A 332 4.89 -12.32 -16.43
C LYS A 332 5.66 -11.64 -17.58
N ILE A 333 6.83 -11.06 -17.33
CA ILE A 333 7.61 -10.42 -18.40
C ILE A 333 8.39 -11.48 -19.18
N LYS A 334 8.32 -11.40 -20.53
CA LYS A 334 9.16 -12.19 -21.44
C LYS A 334 10.64 -11.84 -21.20
N ARG A 335 11.50 -12.85 -21.08
CA ARG A 335 12.94 -12.65 -20.90
C ARG A 335 13.53 -11.80 -22.03
N GLY A 336 14.35 -10.82 -21.67
CA GLY A 336 15.00 -9.90 -22.62
C GLY A 336 14.15 -8.70 -23.03
N THR A 337 12.95 -8.52 -22.46
CA THR A 337 12.12 -7.33 -22.61
C THR A 337 12.09 -6.50 -21.33
N GLU A 338 11.76 -5.20 -21.46
CA GLU A 338 11.70 -4.27 -20.34
C GLU A 338 10.44 -4.47 -19.50
N GLY A 339 10.59 -4.45 -18.18
CA GLY A 339 9.48 -4.31 -17.24
C GLY A 339 8.91 -2.89 -17.25
N ASP A 340 7.76 -2.71 -16.57
CA ASP A 340 7.04 -1.43 -16.57
C ASP A 340 7.87 -0.29 -16.00
N ALA A 341 8.59 -0.52 -14.90
CA ALA A 341 9.43 0.49 -14.28
C ALA A 341 10.59 0.95 -15.18
N THR A 342 11.21 0.03 -15.93
CA THR A 342 12.28 0.35 -16.87
C THR A 342 11.75 1.13 -18.06
N ALA A 343 10.63 0.70 -18.66
CA ALA A 343 10.02 1.34 -19.81
C ALA A 343 9.44 2.74 -19.50
N LEU A 344 8.89 2.93 -18.29
CA LEU A 344 8.28 4.20 -17.86
C LEU A 344 9.32 5.21 -17.33
N GLY A 345 10.28 4.73 -16.55
CA GLY A 345 11.18 5.59 -15.78
C GLY A 345 10.45 6.49 -14.80
N PRO A 346 9.67 5.96 -13.84
CA PRO A 346 8.85 6.76 -12.94
C PRO A 346 9.71 7.66 -12.04
N THR A 347 9.14 8.79 -11.61
CA THR A 347 9.76 9.72 -10.64
C THR A 347 9.18 9.53 -9.26
N ILE A 348 7.93 9.09 -9.18
CA ILE A 348 7.18 8.83 -7.94
C ILE A 348 6.50 7.48 -8.06
N MET A 349 6.45 6.75 -6.96
CA MET A 349 5.84 5.44 -6.90
C MET A 349 5.31 5.18 -5.49
N ALA A 350 4.10 4.64 -5.37
CA ALA A 350 3.64 4.01 -4.14
C ALA A 350 4.09 2.55 -4.12
N ALA A 351 4.48 2.05 -2.96
CA ALA A 351 4.92 0.66 -2.82
C ALA A 351 4.50 0.09 -1.47
N VAL A 352 3.86 -1.07 -1.47
CA VAL A 352 3.65 -1.82 -0.23
C VAL A 352 4.96 -2.45 0.25
N PRO A 353 5.15 -2.68 1.56
CA PRO A 353 6.39 -3.23 2.11
C PRO A 353 6.89 -4.49 1.41
N ALA A 354 6.00 -5.44 1.09
CA ALA A 354 6.35 -6.68 0.40
C ALA A 354 7.04 -6.46 -0.97
N ILE A 355 6.68 -5.42 -1.70
CA ILE A 355 7.36 -5.06 -2.96
C ILE A 355 8.76 -4.52 -2.69
N LEU A 356 8.92 -3.68 -1.66
CA LEU A 356 10.23 -3.14 -1.26
C LEU A 356 11.17 -4.25 -0.76
N ASP A 357 10.65 -5.23 -0.04
CA ASP A 357 11.40 -6.41 0.38
C ASP A 357 11.89 -7.22 -0.83
N ARG A 358 11.01 -7.49 -1.80
CA ARG A 358 11.39 -8.17 -3.06
C ARG A 358 12.47 -7.41 -3.83
N VAL A 359 12.38 -6.08 -3.90
CA VAL A 359 13.41 -5.24 -4.55
C VAL A 359 14.73 -5.35 -3.79
N ARG A 360 14.72 -5.24 -2.45
CA ARG A 360 15.90 -5.40 -1.60
C ARG A 360 16.58 -6.75 -1.85
N ASP A 361 15.81 -7.83 -1.79
CA ASP A 361 16.32 -9.21 -1.88
C ASP A 361 16.80 -9.53 -3.30
N GLY A 362 16.10 -9.03 -4.32
CA GLY A 362 16.54 -9.11 -5.71
C GLY A 362 17.88 -8.39 -5.95
N VAL A 363 18.08 -7.23 -5.34
CA VAL A 363 19.36 -6.49 -5.42
C VAL A 363 20.46 -7.28 -4.70
N ARG A 364 20.21 -7.74 -3.46
CA ARG A 364 21.18 -8.54 -2.69
C ARG A 364 21.59 -9.80 -3.44
N LYS A 365 20.63 -10.56 -3.96
CA LYS A 365 20.89 -11.76 -4.75
C LYS A 365 21.76 -11.47 -5.99
N LYS A 366 21.47 -10.39 -6.73
CA LYS A 366 22.29 -9.97 -7.89
C LYS A 366 23.71 -9.57 -7.49
N VAL A 367 23.89 -8.92 -6.33
CA VAL A 367 25.21 -8.54 -5.80
C VAL A 367 25.99 -9.77 -5.35
N ASP A 368 25.34 -10.71 -4.66
CA ASP A 368 25.96 -11.94 -4.21
C ASP A 368 26.37 -12.85 -5.36
N ALA A 369 25.53 -12.98 -6.38
CA ALA A 369 25.83 -13.77 -7.58
C ALA A 369 27.03 -13.22 -8.38
N LYS A 370 27.28 -11.91 -8.36
CA LYS A 370 28.48 -11.31 -8.98
C LYS A 370 29.76 -11.60 -8.20
N GLY A 371 29.66 -11.87 -6.89
CA GLY A 371 30.79 -12.24 -6.02
C GLY A 371 31.96 -11.26 -6.02
N GLY A 372 33.11 -11.70 -5.52
CA GLY A 372 34.41 -11.07 -5.65
C GLY A 372 34.45 -9.56 -5.33
N LEU A 373 35.09 -8.81 -6.24
CA LEU A 373 35.29 -7.37 -6.09
C LEU A 373 33.97 -6.58 -6.10
N ALA A 374 32.98 -6.99 -6.91
CA ALA A 374 31.71 -6.29 -7.02
C ALA A 374 30.92 -6.32 -5.69
N LYS A 375 30.89 -7.47 -5.00
CA LYS A 375 30.27 -7.60 -3.68
C LYS A 375 31.01 -6.76 -2.62
N LYS A 376 32.35 -6.80 -2.61
CA LYS A 376 33.17 -5.99 -1.69
C LYS A 376 32.91 -4.50 -1.90
N LEU A 377 32.90 -4.04 -3.15
CA LEU A 377 32.65 -2.63 -3.51
C LEU A 377 31.26 -2.17 -3.10
N PHE A 378 30.24 -2.99 -3.33
CA PHE A 378 28.87 -2.72 -2.88
C PHE A 378 28.80 -2.57 -1.35
N ASN A 379 29.39 -3.50 -0.62
CA ASN A 379 29.37 -3.48 0.85
C ASN A 379 30.09 -2.24 1.41
N VAL A 380 31.24 -1.88 0.85
CA VAL A 380 31.94 -0.65 1.25
C VAL A 380 31.07 0.58 0.97
N ALA A 381 30.54 0.72 -0.25
CA ALA A 381 29.68 1.84 -0.62
C ALA A 381 28.45 1.94 0.30
N TYR A 382 27.79 0.80 0.58
CA TYR A 382 26.63 0.75 1.47
C TYR A 382 26.99 1.17 2.89
N THR A 383 28.06 0.61 3.48
CA THR A 383 28.50 0.93 4.84
C THR A 383 28.90 2.40 4.97
N ARG A 384 29.62 2.94 4.00
CA ARG A 384 30.01 4.36 3.98
C ARG A 384 28.79 5.29 3.91
N ARG A 385 27.80 4.94 3.09
CA ARG A 385 26.52 5.68 2.97
C ARG A 385 25.69 5.56 4.24
N LEU A 386 25.62 4.37 4.85
CA LEU A 386 24.92 4.13 6.11
C LEU A 386 25.53 4.98 7.23
N SER A 387 26.87 5.03 7.33
CA SER A 387 27.58 5.87 8.29
C SER A 387 27.23 7.35 8.12
N ALA A 388 27.13 7.84 6.87
CA ALA A 388 26.71 9.22 6.61
C ALA A 388 25.27 9.49 7.08
N VAL A 389 24.33 8.59 6.76
CA VAL A 389 22.94 8.73 7.19
C VAL A 389 22.79 8.72 8.71
N ASN A 390 23.61 7.94 9.40
CA ASN A 390 23.68 7.90 10.87
C ASN A 390 24.44 9.11 11.48
N GLY A 391 24.83 10.09 10.67
CA GLY A 391 25.46 11.32 11.10
C GLY A 391 26.95 11.16 11.46
N SER A 392 27.60 10.08 11.05
CA SER A 392 29.04 9.87 11.26
C SER A 392 29.85 10.80 10.36
N TRP A 393 30.87 11.45 10.94
CA TRP A 393 31.85 12.24 10.20
C TRP A 393 32.59 11.41 9.14
N PHE A 394 32.83 10.13 9.41
CA PHE A 394 33.47 9.19 8.50
C PHE A 394 32.54 8.60 7.42
N GLY A 395 31.33 9.12 7.28
CA GLY A 395 30.39 8.71 6.24
C GLY A 395 30.74 9.26 4.86
N ALA A 396 30.14 8.69 3.81
CA ALA A 396 30.27 9.19 2.44
C ALA A 396 29.42 10.45 2.23
N TRP A 397 30.07 11.61 2.24
CA TRP A 397 29.49 12.92 2.03
C TRP A 397 29.93 13.55 0.69
N GLY A 398 29.25 14.56 0.24
CA GLY A 398 29.65 15.40 -0.90
C GLY A 398 30.03 14.60 -2.15
N LEU A 399 31.28 14.77 -2.64
CA LEU A 399 31.81 14.12 -3.83
C LEU A 399 31.84 12.59 -3.71
N GLU A 400 32.18 12.04 -2.54
CA GLU A 400 32.20 10.59 -2.32
C GLU A 400 30.78 10.00 -2.47
N LYS A 401 29.77 10.69 -1.98
CA LYS A 401 28.35 10.30 -2.19
C LYS A 401 28.02 10.22 -3.69
N HIS A 402 28.44 11.21 -4.48
CA HIS A 402 28.21 11.22 -5.92
C HIS A 402 28.94 10.08 -6.63
N LEU A 403 30.20 9.81 -6.23
CA LEU A 403 30.99 8.72 -6.77
C LEU A 403 30.31 7.35 -6.56
N TRP A 404 29.91 7.06 -5.31
CA TRP A 404 29.19 5.82 -5.01
C TRP A 404 27.86 5.69 -5.75
N ASN A 405 27.13 6.81 -5.90
CA ASN A 405 25.90 6.82 -6.71
C ASN A 405 26.15 6.47 -8.18
N LEU A 406 27.25 6.95 -8.76
CA LEU A 406 27.60 6.70 -10.16
C LEU A 406 28.13 5.28 -10.39
N VAL A 407 29.07 4.83 -9.54
CA VAL A 407 29.82 3.58 -9.75
C VAL A 407 29.02 2.37 -9.28
N VAL A 408 28.32 2.46 -8.14
CA VAL A 408 27.64 1.33 -7.48
C VAL A 408 26.14 1.42 -7.63
N PHE A 409 25.52 2.50 -7.17
CA PHE A 409 24.07 2.56 -7.00
C PHE A 409 23.29 2.87 -8.28
N ARG A 410 23.93 3.39 -9.34
CA ARG A 410 23.27 3.63 -10.63
C ARG A 410 22.61 2.37 -11.19
N LYS A 411 23.27 1.20 -11.09
CA LYS A 411 22.72 -0.09 -11.53
C LYS A 411 21.57 -0.57 -10.68
N VAL A 412 21.57 -0.23 -9.39
CA VAL A 412 20.46 -0.56 -8.47
C VAL A 412 19.25 0.33 -8.76
N LYS A 413 19.47 1.62 -8.97
CA LYS A 413 18.41 2.57 -9.34
C LYS A 413 17.69 2.15 -10.62
N ALA A 414 18.44 1.64 -11.60
CA ALA A 414 17.89 1.19 -12.88
C ALA A 414 16.83 0.08 -12.74
N VAL A 415 16.83 -0.71 -11.66
CA VAL A 415 15.82 -1.74 -11.41
C VAL A 415 14.39 -1.17 -11.34
N LEU A 416 14.27 0.09 -10.92
CA LEU A 416 13.01 0.84 -10.90
C LEU A 416 13.05 2.04 -11.85
N GLY A 417 13.66 1.91 -13.01
CA GLY A 417 13.70 2.94 -14.06
C GLY A 417 14.69 4.09 -13.84
N GLY A 418 15.43 4.11 -12.73
CA GLY A 418 16.56 5.02 -12.48
C GLY A 418 16.22 6.47 -12.14
N ARG A 419 14.95 6.88 -12.17
CA ARG A 419 14.52 8.28 -12.04
C ARG A 419 13.72 8.56 -10.76
N ILE A 420 13.45 7.56 -9.93
CA ILE A 420 12.67 7.72 -8.70
C ILE A 420 13.32 8.77 -7.78
N ARG A 421 12.56 9.79 -7.43
CA ARG A 421 12.93 10.84 -6.49
C ARG A 421 12.23 10.73 -5.14
N PHE A 422 11.10 10.04 -5.10
CA PHE A 422 10.31 9.82 -3.90
C PHE A 422 9.51 8.51 -4.00
N LEU A 423 9.51 7.75 -2.90
CA LEU A 423 8.69 6.54 -2.72
C LEU A 423 7.74 6.77 -1.55
N LEU A 424 6.48 6.42 -1.75
CA LEU A 424 5.48 6.34 -0.69
C LEU A 424 5.34 4.88 -0.26
N SER A 425 5.45 4.59 1.03
CA SER A 425 5.13 3.26 1.56
C SER A 425 4.03 3.35 2.61
N GLY A 426 3.03 2.47 2.48
CA GLY A 426 1.91 2.42 3.39
C GLY A 426 1.17 1.10 3.33
N GLY A 427 0.13 1.01 4.16
CA GLY A 427 -0.77 -0.14 4.16
C GLY A 427 -0.32 -1.32 5.02
N ALA A 428 0.97 -1.46 5.34
CA ALA A 428 1.51 -2.48 6.24
C ALA A 428 2.81 -1.97 6.89
N PRO A 429 3.29 -2.58 7.99
CA PRO A 429 4.56 -2.22 8.61
C PRO A 429 5.74 -2.43 7.65
N LEU A 430 6.62 -1.43 7.54
CA LEU A 430 7.86 -1.53 6.78
C LEU A 430 9.04 -1.73 7.75
N SER A 431 9.82 -2.79 7.54
CA SER A 431 10.99 -3.02 8.38
C SER A 431 12.02 -1.90 8.24
N ALA A 432 12.65 -1.52 9.36
CA ALA A 432 13.67 -0.48 9.40
C ALA A 432 14.88 -0.81 8.49
N ASP A 433 15.24 -2.08 8.39
CA ASP A 433 16.33 -2.58 7.54
C ASP A 433 16.00 -2.37 6.06
N THR A 434 14.78 -2.72 5.62
CA THR A 434 14.33 -2.52 4.23
C THR A 434 14.24 -1.04 3.89
N GLN A 435 13.62 -0.23 4.75
CA GLN A 435 13.55 1.22 4.55
C GLN A 435 14.94 1.82 4.39
N ARG A 436 15.87 1.47 5.28
CA ARG A 436 17.25 1.97 5.25
C ARG A 436 17.99 1.51 4.00
N PHE A 437 17.83 0.25 3.62
CA PHE A 437 18.45 -0.31 2.43
C PHE A 437 17.98 0.43 1.15
N ILE A 438 16.69 0.59 1.00
CA ILE A 438 16.10 1.26 -0.16
C ILE A 438 16.49 2.74 -0.20
N ASN A 439 16.43 3.48 0.92
CA ASN A 439 16.88 4.88 1.00
C ASN A 439 18.32 5.06 0.54
N ILE A 440 19.21 4.15 0.93
CA ILE A 440 20.62 4.21 0.56
C ILE A 440 20.82 3.85 -0.91
N CYS A 441 20.27 2.72 -1.36
CA CYS A 441 20.53 2.15 -2.67
C CYS A 441 19.83 2.89 -3.80
N LEU A 442 18.59 3.33 -3.61
CA LEU A 442 17.88 4.15 -4.60
C LEU A 442 18.24 5.64 -4.47
N GLY A 443 18.70 6.06 -3.29
CA GLY A 443 19.04 7.47 -3.01
C GLY A 443 17.81 8.38 -3.01
N ALA A 444 16.63 7.81 -2.93
CA ALA A 444 15.36 8.49 -2.79
C ALA A 444 14.79 8.26 -1.39
N PRO A 445 14.20 9.26 -0.73
CA PRO A 445 13.53 9.06 0.54
C PRO A 445 12.29 8.19 0.35
N ILE A 446 12.02 7.34 1.34
CA ILE A 446 10.76 6.65 1.48
C ILE A 446 9.96 7.40 2.54
N GLY A 447 8.84 8.00 2.14
CA GLY A 447 7.84 8.50 3.05
C GLY A 447 6.97 7.34 3.51
N GLN A 448 7.03 6.97 4.78
CA GLN A 448 6.03 6.08 5.36
C GLN A 448 4.76 6.86 5.66
N GLY A 449 3.61 6.34 5.25
CA GLY A 449 2.29 6.86 5.59
C GLY A 449 1.50 5.87 6.42
N TYR A 450 0.75 6.36 7.37
CA TYR A 450 -0.24 5.61 8.12
C TYR A 450 -1.60 6.26 7.96
N GLY A 451 -2.58 5.46 7.62
CA GLY A 451 -3.97 5.82 7.46
C GLY A 451 -4.79 4.59 7.11
N LEU A 452 -6.08 4.72 7.18
CA LEU A 452 -7.04 3.64 6.96
C LEU A 452 -8.02 4.04 5.87
N THR A 453 -8.81 3.09 5.40
CA THR A 453 -9.92 3.36 4.48
C THR A 453 -10.91 4.37 5.09
N GLU A 454 -11.16 4.22 6.38
CA GLU A 454 -12.04 5.06 7.20
C GLU A 454 -11.55 6.49 7.39
N THR A 455 -10.31 6.79 7.00
CA THR A 455 -9.71 8.14 7.05
C THR A 455 -9.23 8.61 5.68
N CYS A 456 -9.71 8.02 4.59
CA CYS A 456 -9.29 8.30 3.21
C CYS A 456 -7.77 8.25 3.02
N ALA A 457 -7.10 7.22 3.57
CA ALA A 457 -5.65 7.06 3.64
C ALA A 457 -4.90 8.13 4.47
N ALA A 458 -5.59 9.13 5.04
CA ALA A 458 -4.96 10.18 5.82
C ALA A 458 -4.86 9.82 7.31
N GLY A 459 -3.72 10.05 7.86
CA GLY A 459 -3.38 9.98 9.29
C GLY A 459 -2.06 10.69 9.48
N THR A 460 -0.95 9.99 9.26
CA THR A 460 0.39 10.56 9.36
C THR A 460 1.21 10.31 8.10
N PHE A 461 2.28 11.08 7.94
CA PHE A 461 3.21 10.92 6.83
C PHE A 461 4.62 11.42 7.19
N THR A 462 5.65 10.66 6.77
CA THR A 462 7.05 11.03 6.97
C THR A 462 7.43 12.17 6.03
N GLU A 463 7.91 13.29 6.57
CA GLU A 463 8.40 14.41 5.76
C GLU A 463 9.63 14.02 4.93
N TYR A 464 9.81 14.68 3.79
CA TYR A 464 10.88 14.40 2.81
C TYR A 464 12.29 14.43 3.41
N ASP A 465 12.54 15.31 4.40
CA ASP A 465 13.83 15.47 5.07
C ASP A 465 14.02 14.56 6.30
N ASP A 466 13.01 13.75 6.64
CA ASP A 466 13.11 12.78 7.73
C ASP A 466 13.77 11.49 7.27
N THR A 467 14.94 11.21 7.78
CA THR A 467 15.70 9.99 7.49
C THR A 467 15.56 8.91 8.57
N SER A 468 14.68 9.12 9.54
CA SER A 468 14.40 8.13 10.60
C SER A 468 13.73 6.90 10.01
N VAL A 469 13.83 5.78 10.72
CA VAL A 469 13.18 4.52 10.34
C VAL A 469 12.31 4.02 11.49
N GLY A 470 11.35 3.15 11.18
CA GLY A 470 10.49 2.52 12.17
C GLY A 470 9.33 3.41 12.66
N ARG A 471 9.11 4.58 12.03
CA ARG A 471 8.01 5.49 12.38
C ARG A 471 7.28 6.01 11.13
N VAL A 472 6.04 6.42 11.30
CA VAL A 472 5.13 6.79 10.20
C VAL A 472 4.94 8.30 10.04
N GLY A 473 5.78 9.11 10.68
CA GLY A 473 5.80 10.56 10.52
C GLY A 473 4.83 11.32 11.41
N ALA A 474 4.71 12.61 11.16
CA ALA A 474 3.80 13.50 11.84
C ALA A 474 2.39 13.49 11.21
N PRO A 475 1.36 14.00 11.92
CA PRO A 475 0.02 14.12 11.35
C PRO A 475 0.01 14.86 10.02
N LEU A 476 -0.77 14.35 9.05
CA LEU A 476 -1.05 15.06 7.81
C LEU A 476 -1.78 16.38 8.10
N PRO A 477 -1.63 17.41 7.24
CA PRO A 477 -2.31 18.69 7.44
C PRO A 477 -3.84 18.62 7.58
N CYS A 478 -4.50 17.58 7.05
CA CYS A 478 -5.93 17.35 7.18
C CYS A 478 -6.32 16.51 8.42
N ALA A 479 -5.36 16.10 9.24
CA ALA A 479 -5.59 15.19 10.35
C ALA A 479 -5.01 15.71 11.67
N VAL A 480 -5.68 15.38 12.75
CA VAL A 480 -5.17 15.42 14.13
C VAL A 480 -5.12 13.99 14.66
N ILE A 481 -4.01 13.63 15.26
CA ILE A 481 -3.87 12.31 15.89
C ILE A 481 -3.89 12.47 17.40
N LYS A 482 -4.74 11.69 18.06
CA LYS A 482 -4.85 11.64 19.50
C LYS A 482 -4.52 10.23 19.99
N LEU A 483 -3.72 10.10 21.04
CA LEU A 483 -3.55 8.87 21.79
C LEU A 483 -4.48 8.91 22.99
N ILE A 484 -5.21 7.83 23.21
CA ILE A 484 -6.05 7.63 24.40
C ILE A 484 -5.57 6.39 25.19
N ASP A 485 -5.84 6.37 26.49
CA ASP A 485 -5.42 5.28 27.34
C ASP A 485 -6.07 3.95 26.93
N TRP A 486 -5.27 2.89 26.96
CA TRP A 486 -5.74 1.51 26.89
C TRP A 486 -5.16 0.71 28.07
N PRO A 487 -5.80 0.78 29.25
CA PRO A 487 -5.30 0.19 30.49
C PRO A 487 -5.17 -1.32 30.43
N GLU A 488 -6.09 -2.02 29.73
CA GLU A 488 -6.08 -3.47 29.62
C GLU A 488 -4.82 -4.00 28.94
N GLY A 489 -4.26 -3.22 28.01
CA GLY A 489 -3.00 -3.53 27.33
C GLY A 489 -1.77 -2.94 28.00
N GLY A 490 -1.94 -2.10 29.03
CA GLY A 490 -0.85 -1.40 29.69
C GLY A 490 -0.22 -0.27 28.86
N TYR A 491 -1.01 0.38 27.99
CA TYR A 491 -0.56 1.51 27.17
C TYR A 491 -1.27 2.79 27.60
N LEU A 492 -0.53 3.72 28.19
CA LEU A 492 -1.07 4.94 28.80
C LEU A 492 -0.38 6.19 28.24
N ILE A 493 -1.13 7.29 28.12
CA ILE A 493 -0.57 8.59 27.71
C ILE A 493 0.41 9.16 28.75
N SER A 494 0.35 8.68 29.99
CA SER A 494 1.30 9.00 31.07
C SER A 494 2.60 8.19 31.02
N ASP A 495 2.74 7.26 30.08
CA ASP A 495 3.95 6.43 29.98
C ASP A 495 5.21 7.25 29.75
N SER A 496 6.29 6.81 30.36
CA SER A 496 7.62 7.41 30.20
C SER A 496 8.58 6.40 29.56
N PRO A 497 9.43 6.76 28.62
CA PRO A 497 9.77 8.14 28.22
C PRO A 497 8.86 8.77 27.17
N LEU A 498 7.92 8.03 26.57
CA LEU A 498 7.03 8.49 25.50
C LEU A 498 5.57 8.13 25.79
N PRO A 499 4.61 9.01 25.48
CA PRO A 499 3.19 8.71 25.62
C PRO A 499 2.79 7.60 24.64
N ARG A 500 2.00 6.63 25.14
CA ARG A 500 1.48 5.50 24.37
C ARG A 500 -0.03 5.39 24.53
N GLY A 501 -0.71 4.77 23.58
CA GLY A 501 -2.14 4.56 23.66
C GLY A 501 -2.76 4.13 22.35
N GLU A 502 -4.08 4.00 22.34
CA GLU A 502 -4.83 3.79 21.12
C GLU A 502 -4.82 5.04 20.25
N ILE A 503 -4.60 4.84 18.96
CA ILE A 503 -4.57 5.91 17.96
C ILE A 503 -5.99 6.24 17.54
N VAL A 504 -6.39 7.50 17.75
CA VAL A 504 -7.65 8.06 17.30
C VAL A 504 -7.37 9.18 16.32
N ILE A 505 -8.01 9.16 15.16
CA ILE A 505 -7.77 10.09 14.05
C ILE A 505 -8.96 11.01 13.90
N GLY A 506 -8.74 12.33 13.93
CA GLY A 506 -9.77 13.36 13.74
C GLY A 506 -9.46 14.24 12.53
N GLY A 507 -10.51 14.80 11.92
CA GLY A 507 -10.38 15.77 10.85
C GLY A 507 -11.29 15.54 9.64
N PRO A 508 -11.23 16.42 8.62
CA PRO A 508 -12.13 16.39 7.46
C PRO A 508 -11.93 15.14 6.56
N SER A 509 -10.82 14.45 6.64
CA SER A 509 -10.56 13.19 5.93
C SER A 509 -11.28 11.98 6.55
N VAL A 510 -11.81 12.09 7.78
CA VAL A 510 -12.54 11.01 8.45
C VAL A 510 -13.88 10.81 7.76
N THR A 511 -14.14 9.59 7.31
CA THR A 511 -15.32 9.21 6.51
C THR A 511 -16.61 9.26 7.32
N VAL A 512 -17.76 9.10 6.66
CA VAL A 512 -19.06 9.27 7.32
C VAL A 512 -19.55 8.02 8.05
N GLY A 513 -18.91 6.87 7.82
CA GLY A 513 -19.24 5.61 8.49
C GLY A 513 -19.31 4.42 7.53
N TYR A 514 -19.91 3.34 7.98
CA TYR A 514 -20.11 2.11 7.21
C TYR A 514 -21.51 2.04 6.60
N PHE A 515 -21.59 1.66 5.35
CA PHE A 515 -22.83 1.55 4.61
C PHE A 515 -23.75 0.50 5.24
N LYS A 516 -25.01 0.86 5.51
CA LYS A 516 -26.05 0.03 6.16
C LYS A 516 -25.59 -0.66 7.47
N ASN A 517 -24.61 -0.07 8.18
CA ASN A 517 -24.07 -0.64 9.42
C ASN A 517 -23.89 0.43 10.50
N ASP A 518 -25.00 0.89 11.05
CA ASP A 518 -25.03 1.96 12.07
C ASP A 518 -24.37 1.52 13.39
N GLU A 519 -24.47 0.25 13.75
CA GLU A 519 -23.88 -0.29 14.97
C GLU A 519 -22.36 -0.16 14.94
N LYS A 520 -21.73 -0.68 13.87
CA LYS A 520 -20.27 -0.57 13.67
C LYS A 520 -19.82 0.87 13.44
N THR A 521 -20.67 1.70 12.84
CA THR A 521 -20.40 3.13 12.71
C THR A 521 -20.32 3.80 14.07
N LYS A 522 -21.30 3.58 14.97
CA LYS A 522 -21.30 4.15 16.32
C LYS A 522 -20.16 3.62 17.20
N GLU A 523 -19.72 2.37 16.98
CA GLU A 523 -18.59 1.78 17.68
C GLU A 523 -17.27 2.47 17.32
N ALA A 524 -17.04 2.73 16.00
CA ALA A 524 -15.75 3.19 15.48
C ALA A 524 -15.66 4.71 15.29
N TYR A 525 -16.79 5.41 15.17
CA TYR A 525 -16.82 6.85 14.90
C TYR A 525 -17.54 7.61 16.01
N LYS A 526 -16.95 8.72 16.45
CA LYS A 526 -17.56 9.65 17.39
C LYS A 526 -17.44 11.09 16.86
N VAL A 527 -18.40 11.94 17.17
CA VAL A 527 -18.33 13.39 16.90
C VAL A 527 -18.22 14.07 18.24
N ASP A 528 -17.22 14.95 18.40
CA ASP A 528 -17.00 15.67 19.63
C ASP A 528 -17.92 16.91 19.72
N GLU A 529 -17.88 17.61 20.86
CA GLU A 529 -18.66 18.83 21.17
C GLU A 529 -18.25 20.03 20.29
N ARG A 530 -17.11 19.95 19.59
CA ARG A 530 -16.64 20.96 18.63
C ARG A 530 -17.02 20.62 17.19
N GLY A 531 -17.73 19.49 16.97
CA GLY A 531 -18.18 19.01 15.66
C GLY A 531 -17.13 18.26 14.88
N MET A 532 -15.94 17.98 15.43
CA MET A 532 -14.93 17.18 14.78
C MET A 532 -15.28 15.70 14.85
N ARG A 533 -15.18 15.02 13.71
CA ARG A 533 -15.37 13.56 13.63
C ARG A 533 -14.05 12.85 13.93
N TRP A 534 -14.11 11.85 14.79
CA TRP A 534 -13.01 11.01 15.24
C TRP A 534 -13.26 9.56 14.86
N PHE A 535 -12.22 8.91 14.35
CA PHE A 535 -12.19 7.48 14.07
C PHE A 535 -11.27 6.76 15.05
N TYR A 536 -11.78 5.74 15.72
CA TYR A 536 -11.08 4.89 16.67
C TYR A 536 -10.48 3.71 15.92
N SER A 537 -9.17 3.73 15.74
CA SER A 537 -8.50 2.83 14.78
C SER A 537 -8.33 1.39 15.28
N GLY A 538 -8.31 1.20 16.61
CA GLY A 538 -7.91 -0.06 17.22
C GLY A 538 -6.41 -0.37 17.07
N ASP A 539 -5.61 0.58 16.57
CA ASP A 539 -4.16 0.48 16.49
C ASP A 539 -3.53 1.19 17.70
N ILE A 540 -2.44 0.65 18.22
CA ILE A 540 -1.67 1.21 19.34
C ILE A 540 -0.43 1.89 18.79
N GLY A 541 -0.13 3.08 19.32
CA GLY A 541 1.05 3.85 18.92
C GLY A 541 1.70 4.61 20.05
N GLN A 542 2.82 5.24 19.71
CA GLN A 542 3.53 6.18 20.59
C GLN A 542 3.98 7.41 19.82
N PHE A 543 4.02 8.56 20.49
CA PHE A 543 4.59 9.78 19.93
C PHE A 543 6.03 9.98 20.36
N HIS A 544 6.90 10.23 19.38
CA HIS A 544 8.25 10.70 19.63
C HIS A 544 8.26 12.19 20.02
N THR A 545 9.37 12.63 20.61
CA THR A 545 9.53 14.01 21.12
C THR A 545 9.40 15.09 20.04
N ASP A 546 9.55 14.74 18.77
CA ASP A 546 9.40 15.66 17.62
C ASP A 546 7.97 15.69 17.05
N GLY A 547 7.04 14.92 17.63
CA GLY A 547 5.65 14.81 17.21
C GLY A 547 5.39 13.80 16.10
N CYS A 548 6.37 12.94 15.76
CA CYS A 548 6.15 11.82 14.85
C CYS A 548 5.55 10.62 15.57
N LEU A 549 4.65 9.93 14.89
CA LEU A 549 3.99 8.71 15.36
C LEU A 549 4.80 7.47 14.99
N GLU A 550 4.84 6.50 15.88
CA GLU A 550 5.27 5.13 15.65
C GLU A 550 4.10 4.20 15.97
N ILE A 551 3.83 3.25 15.08
CA ILE A 551 2.81 2.22 15.30
C ILE A 551 3.45 1.08 16.07
N ILE A 552 2.82 0.66 17.16
CA ILE A 552 3.28 -0.48 17.97
C ILE A 552 2.66 -1.76 17.44
N ASP A 553 1.33 -1.86 17.42
CA ASP A 553 0.56 -2.95 16.82
C ASP A 553 -0.95 -2.66 16.88
N ARG A 554 -1.77 -3.62 16.47
CA ARG A 554 -3.22 -3.60 16.66
C ARG A 554 -3.60 -4.18 18.01
N LYS A 555 -4.64 -3.61 18.65
CA LYS A 555 -5.19 -4.13 19.92
C LYS A 555 -5.43 -5.64 19.88
N LYS A 556 -6.04 -6.14 18.79
CA LYS A 556 -6.37 -7.55 18.60
C LYS A 556 -5.19 -8.45 18.23
N ASP A 557 -4.07 -7.87 17.77
CA ASP A 557 -2.84 -8.58 17.41
C ASP A 557 -1.79 -8.50 18.53
N ILE A 558 -2.16 -7.90 19.68
CA ILE A 558 -1.39 -7.93 20.93
C ILE A 558 -2.01 -9.01 21.81
N VAL A 559 -1.25 -10.09 22.04
CA VAL A 559 -1.71 -11.25 22.81
C VAL A 559 -0.96 -11.33 24.11
N LYS A 560 -1.70 -11.44 25.23
CA LYS A 560 -1.14 -11.69 26.55
C LYS A 560 -0.90 -13.18 26.73
N LEU A 561 0.33 -13.58 26.93
CA LEU A 561 0.71 -14.97 27.21
C LEU A 561 0.33 -15.38 28.62
N GLN A 562 0.37 -16.69 28.90
CA GLN A 562 0.00 -17.27 30.19
C GLN A 562 0.74 -16.64 31.38
N HIS A 563 2.00 -16.27 31.23
CA HIS A 563 2.81 -15.67 32.31
C HIS A 563 2.68 -14.15 32.40
N GLY A 564 1.84 -13.55 31.56
CA GLY A 564 1.51 -12.11 31.63
C GLY A 564 2.27 -11.23 30.65
N GLU A 565 3.24 -11.75 29.91
CA GLU A 565 3.94 -11.02 28.85
C GLU A 565 3.00 -10.73 27.66
N TYR A 566 3.17 -9.57 27.02
CA TYR A 566 2.44 -9.21 25.83
C TYR A 566 3.31 -9.40 24.58
N VAL A 567 2.79 -10.14 23.61
CA VAL A 567 3.44 -10.34 22.29
C VAL A 567 2.69 -9.53 21.27
N SER A 568 3.40 -8.61 20.62
CA SER A 568 2.93 -7.87 19.44
C SER A 568 3.23 -8.70 18.19
N LEU A 569 2.20 -9.38 17.66
CA LEU A 569 2.38 -10.33 16.55
C LEU A 569 2.93 -9.66 15.31
N GLY A 570 2.41 -8.50 14.93
CA GLY A 570 2.83 -7.77 13.73
C GLY A 570 4.26 -7.22 13.83
N LYS A 571 4.69 -6.75 15.00
CA LYS A 571 6.08 -6.31 15.26
C LYS A 571 7.06 -7.47 15.07
N VAL A 572 6.73 -8.61 15.64
CA VAL A 572 7.60 -9.81 15.55
C VAL A 572 7.66 -10.33 14.13
N GLU A 573 6.53 -10.43 13.43
CA GLU A 573 6.47 -10.83 12.02
C GLU A 573 7.32 -9.91 11.14
N ALA A 574 7.19 -8.60 11.30
CA ALA A 574 7.98 -7.62 10.55
C ALA A 574 9.49 -7.76 10.80
N ALA A 575 9.90 -8.07 12.03
CA ALA A 575 11.29 -8.31 12.35
C ALA A 575 11.83 -9.61 11.73
N LEU A 576 11.06 -10.70 11.84
CA LEU A 576 11.45 -12.02 11.37
C LEU A 576 11.35 -12.21 9.85
N SER A 577 10.54 -11.38 9.15
CA SER A 577 10.49 -11.34 7.69
C SER A 577 11.82 -10.92 7.03
N SER A 578 12.79 -10.42 7.80
CA SER A 578 14.15 -10.16 7.29
C SER A 578 15.02 -11.42 7.16
N CYS A 579 14.55 -12.56 7.65
CA CYS A 579 15.22 -13.85 7.51
C CYS A 579 15.27 -14.28 6.03
N PRO A 580 16.44 -14.65 5.47
CA PRO A 580 16.60 -14.98 4.05
C PRO A 580 15.82 -16.23 3.60
N TYR A 581 15.36 -17.04 4.54
CA TYR A 581 14.56 -18.24 4.27
C TYR A 581 13.05 -17.99 4.29
N VAL A 582 12.59 -16.77 4.61
CA VAL A 582 11.17 -16.44 4.82
C VAL A 582 10.63 -15.63 3.65
N ASP A 583 9.62 -16.14 2.97
CA ASP A 583 8.81 -15.40 2.00
C ASP A 583 7.57 -14.78 2.67
N ASN A 584 6.92 -15.54 3.60
CA ASN A 584 5.84 -15.06 4.44
C ASN A 584 5.89 -15.72 5.81
N ILE A 585 5.45 -15.02 6.84
CA ILE A 585 5.36 -15.51 8.20
C ILE A 585 4.06 -15.09 8.86
N MET A 586 3.41 -16.01 9.57
CA MET A 586 2.32 -15.71 10.50
C MET A 586 2.67 -16.24 11.88
N LEU A 587 2.83 -15.33 12.83
CA LEU A 587 3.00 -15.65 14.24
C LEU A 587 1.66 -15.96 14.88
N HIS A 588 1.61 -17.00 15.69
CA HIS A 588 0.46 -17.34 16.50
C HIS A 588 0.85 -17.40 17.98
N ALA A 589 0.09 -16.71 18.80
CA ALA A 589 0.19 -16.74 20.25
C ALA A 589 -1.17 -17.12 20.85
N ASP A 590 -1.12 -17.88 21.93
CA ASP A 590 -2.30 -18.36 22.66
C ASP A 590 -2.17 -17.95 24.13
N PRO A 591 -3.21 -17.35 24.75
CA PRO A 591 -3.19 -16.97 26.18
C PRO A 591 -2.97 -18.11 27.17
N PHE A 592 -3.17 -19.35 26.74
CA PHE A 592 -2.98 -20.55 27.57
C PHE A 592 -1.55 -21.12 27.52
N HIS A 593 -0.68 -20.52 26.70
CA HIS A 593 0.70 -20.94 26.54
C HIS A 593 1.68 -19.80 26.87
N ASN A 594 2.92 -20.17 27.23
CA ASN A 594 3.98 -19.22 27.58
C ASN A 594 4.96 -18.94 26.42
N TYR A 595 4.64 -19.37 25.21
CA TYR A 595 5.43 -19.18 24.01
C TYR A 595 4.53 -19.00 22.78
N CYS A 596 5.09 -18.40 21.74
CA CYS A 596 4.44 -18.32 20.44
C CYS A 596 5.01 -19.35 19.45
N VAL A 597 4.24 -19.63 18.41
CA VAL A 597 4.61 -20.51 17.29
C VAL A 597 4.45 -19.79 15.97
N ALA A 598 5.03 -20.29 14.87
CA ALA A 598 4.89 -19.64 13.58
C ALA A 598 4.64 -20.63 12.42
N LEU A 599 3.82 -20.17 11.46
CA LEU A 599 3.69 -20.74 10.13
C LEU A 599 4.55 -19.93 9.17
N ILE A 600 5.39 -20.59 8.39
CA ILE A 600 6.38 -19.92 7.54
C ILE A 600 6.29 -20.47 6.12
N VAL A 601 5.93 -19.61 5.18
CA VAL A 601 6.15 -19.89 3.77
C VAL A 601 7.61 -19.64 3.46
N VAL A 602 8.33 -20.69 3.08
CA VAL A 602 9.77 -20.61 2.88
C VAL A 602 10.14 -20.23 1.46
N SER A 603 11.23 -19.47 1.35
CA SER A 603 11.84 -19.13 0.07
C SER A 603 12.47 -20.34 -0.58
N ARG A 604 11.77 -20.92 -1.56
CA ARG A 604 12.21 -22.14 -2.25
C ARG A 604 13.64 -22.04 -2.76
N PRO A 605 14.06 -20.98 -3.48
CA PRO A 605 15.44 -20.88 -3.95
C PRO A 605 16.46 -20.87 -2.82
N ALA A 606 16.15 -20.20 -1.70
CA ALA A 606 17.09 -20.08 -0.58
C ALA A 606 17.27 -21.41 0.16
N ILE A 607 16.17 -22.14 0.34
CA ILE A 607 16.20 -23.46 1.02
C ILE A 607 16.87 -24.52 0.14
N GLU A 608 16.55 -24.56 -1.17
CA GLU A 608 17.21 -25.49 -2.10
C GLU A 608 18.71 -25.21 -2.24
N ASP A 609 19.14 -23.95 -2.29
CA ASP A 609 20.55 -23.57 -2.32
C ASP A 609 21.28 -23.95 -1.03
N TRP A 610 20.61 -23.85 0.13
CA TRP A 610 21.15 -24.30 1.41
C TRP A 610 21.29 -25.82 1.45
N ALA A 611 20.22 -26.56 1.10
CA ALA A 611 20.22 -28.01 1.11
C ALA A 611 21.34 -28.60 0.21
N LYS A 612 21.55 -28.02 -0.98
CA LYS A 612 22.66 -28.40 -1.88
C LYS A 612 24.05 -28.20 -1.26
N ARG A 613 24.24 -27.11 -0.50
CA ARG A 613 25.52 -26.81 0.17
C ARG A 613 25.82 -27.79 1.32
N GLU A 614 24.76 -28.16 2.03
CA GLU A 614 24.86 -29.13 3.15
C GLU A 614 24.85 -30.58 2.67
N GLY A 615 24.66 -30.85 1.38
CA GLY A 615 24.57 -32.19 0.82
C GLY A 615 23.35 -32.99 1.29
N LEU A 616 22.23 -32.30 1.56
CA LEU A 616 20.99 -32.89 2.02
C LEU A 616 20.18 -33.43 0.83
N ASP A 617 19.92 -34.75 0.84
CA ASP A 617 19.08 -35.39 -0.15
C ASP A 617 17.59 -35.17 0.15
N PHE A 618 16.79 -34.86 -0.88
CA PHE A 618 15.35 -34.71 -0.78
C PHE A 618 14.67 -35.15 -2.09
N ILE A 619 13.43 -35.60 -1.97
CA ILE A 619 12.62 -36.09 -3.11
C ILE A 619 12.05 -34.89 -3.91
N ASP A 620 11.42 -33.98 -3.21
CA ASP A 620 10.81 -32.77 -3.75
C ASP A 620 10.85 -31.62 -2.72
N PHE A 621 10.35 -30.46 -3.07
CA PHE A 621 10.36 -29.30 -2.17
C PHE A 621 9.47 -29.47 -0.93
N PRO A 622 8.26 -30.05 -1.00
CA PRO A 622 7.49 -30.41 0.19
C PRO A 622 8.23 -31.36 1.15
N ASP A 623 8.92 -32.38 0.64
CA ASP A 623 9.75 -33.28 1.46
C ASP A 623 10.88 -32.51 2.17
N LEU A 624 11.54 -31.61 1.45
CA LEU A 624 12.59 -30.76 2.03
C LEU A 624 12.07 -29.88 3.17
N CYS A 625 10.85 -29.36 3.07
CA CYS A 625 10.21 -28.57 4.12
C CYS A 625 9.86 -29.40 5.38
N LEU A 626 9.70 -30.70 5.26
CA LEU A 626 9.38 -31.61 6.38
C LEU A 626 10.63 -32.12 7.12
N LYS A 627 11.83 -31.97 6.53
CA LYS A 627 13.05 -32.44 7.14
C LYS A 627 13.43 -31.67 8.40
N GLN A 628 13.80 -32.37 9.45
CA GLN A 628 14.18 -31.78 10.74
C GLN A 628 15.40 -30.85 10.62
N GLU A 629 16.33 -31.19 9.73
CA GLU A 629 17.52 -30.39 9.44
C GLU A 629 17.10 -29.02 8.88
N THR A 630 16.15 -28.99 7.93
CA THR A 630 15.61 -27.75 7.33
C THR A 630 14.87 -26.91 8.38
N ILE A 631 14.03 -27.53 9.21
CA ILE A 631 13.30 -26.86 10.28
C ILE A 631 14.28 -26.22 11.28
N LYS A 632 15.31 -26.95 11.69
CA LYS A 632 16.35 -26.46 12.61
C LYS A 632 17.13 -25.28 12.03
N GLU A 633 17.51 -25.34 10.76
CA GLU A 633 18.23 -24.25 10.08
C GLU A 633 17.38 -22.98 10.02
N VAL A 634 16.13 -23.10 9.58
CA VAL A 634 15.21 -21.95 9.54
C VAL A 634 14.99 -21.39 10.94
N GLN A 635 14.76 -22.25 11.95
CA GLN A 635 14.60 -21.85 13.34
C GLN A 635 15.83 -21.09 13.87
N ALA A 636 17.05 -21.61 13.61
CA ALA A 636 18.29 -20.96 14.01
C ALA A 636 18.46 -19.58 13.35
N SER A 637 18.10 -19.47 12.07
CA SER A 637 18.12 -18.20 11.35
C SER A 637 17.11 -17.19 11.91
N LEU A 638 15.89 -17.62 12.25
CA LEU A 638 14.89 -16.76 12.90
C LEU A 638 15.37 -16.26 14.26
N VAL A 639 15.97 -17.13 15.09
CA VAL A 639 16.56 -16.73 16.39
C VAL A 639 17.65 -15.69 16.20
N LYS A 640 18.48 -15.82 15.16
CA LYS A 640 19.53 -14.86 14.84
C LYS A 640 18.96 -13.49 14.45
N GLU A 641 17.95 -13.46 13.58
CA GLU A 641 17.31 -12.21 13.16
C GLU A 641 16.49 -11.60 14.31
N GLY A 642 15.81 -12.40 15.15
CA GLY A 642 15.12 -11.94 16.34
C GLY A 642 16.06 -11.26 17.34
N LYS A 643 17.22 -11.85 17.61
CA LYS A 643 18.25 -11.23 18.46
C LYS A 643 18.79 -9.92 17.87
N LYS A 644 19.01 -9.87 16.56
CA LYS A 644 19.43 -8.66 15.84
C LYS A 644 18.39 -7.54 15.97
N ALA A 645 17.11 -7.90 15.89
CA ALA A 645 15.98 -7.00 16.09
C ALA A 645 15.69 -6.66 17.56
N ARG A 646 16.44 -7.24 18.51
CA ARG A 646 16.26 -7.09 19.97
C ARG A 646 14.88 -7.54 20.45
N LEU A 647 14.38 -8.64 19.87
CA LEU A 647 13.18 -9.29 20.36
C LEU A 647 13.49 -10.02 21.68
N ASP A 648 12.52 -10.02 22.59
CA ASP A 648 12.58 -10.80 23.80
C ASP A 648 12.45 -12.30 23.50
N LYS A 649 12.90 -13.15 24.42
CA LYS A 649 12.91 -14.59 24.22
C LYS A 649 11.51 -15.16 23.96
N PHE A 650 10.48 -14.64 24.62
CA PHE A 650 9.09 -15.07 24.47
C PHE A 650 8.45 -14.57 23.18
N GLU A 651 9.01 -13.52 22.54
CA GLU A 651 8.59 -13.02 21.23
C GLU A 651 9.10 -13.89 20.07
N ILE A 652 10.18 -14.68 20.26
CA ILE A 652 10.74 -15.55 19.23
C ILE A 652 9.96 -16.86 19.21
N PRO A 653 9.41 -17.33 18.06
CA PRO A 653 8.61 -18.55 18.02
C PRO A 653 9.42 -19.77 18.47
N ALA A 654 8.88 -20.52 19.44
CA ALA A 654 9.53 -21.70 20.01
C ALA A 654 9.49 -22.88 19.06
N LYS A 655 8.40 -23.05 18.29
CA LYS A 655 8.21 -24.08 17.28
C LYS A 655 7.71 -23.45 15.99
N ILE A 656 8.08 -24.01 14.84
CA ILE A 656 7.69 -23.52 13.53
C ILE A 656 7.18 -24.66 12.64
N LYS A 657 6.30 -24.32 11.71
CA LYS A 657 5.87 -25.16 10.59
C LYS A 657 6.30 -24.51 9.29
N LEU A 658 7.05 -25.23 8.46
CA LEU A 658 7.41 -24.77 7.11
C LEU A 658 6.34 -25.16 6.12
N LEU A 659 5.98 -24.21 5.24
CA LEU A 659 4.96 -24.38 4.22
C LEU A 659 5.60 -24.19 2.84
N PRO A 660 5.43 -25.16 1.91
CA PRO A 660 6.03 -25.09 0.58
C PRO A 660 5.28 -24.18 -0.38
N GLU A 661 3.96 -24.01 -0.16
CA GLU A 661 3.11 -23.26 -1.09
C GLU A 661 3.01 -21.78 -0.70
N PRO A 662 3.19 -20.84 -1.65
CA PRO A 662 3.08 -19.41 -1.39
C PRO A 662 1.65 -19.00 -1.07
N TRP A 663 1.47 -18.05 -0.16
CA TRP A 663 0.18 -17.41 0.06
C TRP A 663 -0.07 -16.37 -1.03
N THR A 664 -1.19 -16.50 -1.74
CA THR A 664 -1.60 -15.60 -2.81
C THR A 664 -2.99 -15.01 -2.53
N PRO A 665 -3.38 -13.92 -3.18
CA PRO A 665 -4.75 -13.40 -3.07
C PRO A 665 -5.81 -14.43 -3.50
N GLU A 666 -5.49 -15.27 -4.48
CA GLU A 666 -6.38 -16.33 -4.98
C GLU A 666 -6.59 -17.45 -3.95
N SER A 667 -5.56 -17.75 -3.14
CA SER A 667 -5.70 -18.72 -2.03
C SER A 667 -6.61 -18.20 -0.90
N GLY A 668 -6.94 -16.90 -0.90
CA GLY A 668 -7.72 -16.27 0.16
C GLY A 668 -6.96 -16.02 1.47
N LEU A 669 -5.66 -16.34 1.54
CA LEU A 669 -4.83 -16.23 2.75
C LEU A 669 -4.15 -14.87 2.90
N VAL A 670 -4.05 -14.12 1.80
CA VAL A 670 -3.60 -12.71 1.80
C VAL A 670 -4.59 -11.83 1.06
N THR A 671 -4.52 -10.53 1.31
CA THR A 671 -5.31 -9.54 0.56
C THR A 671 -4.68 -9.23 -0.80
N ALA A 672 -5.38 -8.50 -1.68
CA ALA A 672 -4.82 -7.98 -2.93
C ALA A 672 -3.57 -7.08 -2.70
N ALA A 673 -3.48 -6.44 -1.54
CA ALA A 673 -2.30 -5.68 -1.10
C ALA A 673 -1.24 -6.54 -0.39
N LEU A 674 -1.31 -7.87 -0.52
CA LEU A 674 -0.40 -8.86 0.07
C LEU A 674 -0.30 -8.84 1.60
N LYS A 675 -1.35 -8.36 2.29
CA LYS A 675 -1.46 -8.46 3.76
C LYS A 675 -2.01 -9.82 4.15
N ILE A 676 -1.43 -10.44 5.17
CA ILE A 676 -1.93 -11.71 5.71
C ILE A 676 -3.36 -11.56 6.26
N LYS A 677 -4.20 -12.53 5.96
CA LYS A 677 -5.54 -12.67 6.56
C LYS A 677 -5.45 -13.66 7.72
N ARG A 678 -5.03 -13.18 8.88
CA ARG A 678 -4.71 -14.00 10.06
C ARG A 678 -5.78 -15.03 10.41
N GLU A 679 -7.05 -14.64 10.45
CA GLU A 679 -8.14 -15.56 10.77
C GLU A 679 -8.36 -16.63 9.69
N GLY A 680 -8.20 -16.26 8.41
CA GLY A 680 -8.25 -17.21 7.31
C GLY A 680 -7.12 -18.25 7.39
N ILE A 681 -5.91 -17.80 7.71
CA ILE A 681 -4.75 -18.68 7.89
C ILE A 681 -4.94 -19.56 9.13
N LYS A 682 -5.38 -19.02 10.26
CA LYS A 682 -5.68 -19.82 11.46
C LYS A 682 -6.69 -20.92 11.18
N LYS A 683 -7.75 -20.62 10.43
CA LYS A 683 -8.78 -21.61 10.05
C LYS A 683 -8.20 -22.67 9.12
N ALA A 684 -7.44 -22.26 8.09
CA ALA A 684 -6.87 -23.18 7.11
C ALA A 684 -5.82 -24.13 7.72
N PHE A 685 -5.07 -23.68 8.72
CA PHE A 685 -3.97 -24.43 9.36
C PHE A 685 -4.25 -24.74 10.85
N ALA A 686 -5.52 -24.86 11.24
CA ALA A 686 -5.90 -25.08 12.65
C ALA A 686 -5.27 -26.32 13.26
N GLU A 687 -5.22 -27.45 12.50
CA GLU A 687 -4.57 -28.70 12.95
C GLU A 687 -3.07 -28.54 13.12
N ASP A 688 -2.40 -27.83 12.22
CA ASP A 688 -0.96 -27.60 12.29
C ASP A 688 -0.60 -26.73 13.50
N LEU A 689 -1.38 -25.67 13.75
CA LEU A 689 -1.21 -24.81 14.92
C LEU A 689 -1.43 -25.61 16.21
N SER A 690 -2.45 -26.47 16.26
CA SER A 690 -2.70 -27.34 17.41
C SER A 690 -1.55 -28.31 17.67
N LYS A 691 -0.98 -28.91 16.61
CA LYS A 691 0.19 -29.80 16.71
C LYS A 691 1.44 -29.10 17.23
N LEU A 692 1.65 -27.82 16.89
CA LEU A 692 2.78 -27.02 17.39
C LEU A 692 2.69 -26.75 18.89
N TYR A 693 1.49 -26.71 19.47
CA TYR A 693 1.28 -26.57 20.91
C TYR A 693 1.16 -27.90 21.65
N ALA A 694 1.01 -29.01 20.94
CA ALA A 694 0.94 -30.32 21.58
C ALA A 694 2.26 -30.61 22.34
N PRO A 695 2.18 -31.23 23.54
CA PRO A 695 3.36 -31.73 24.23
C PRO A 695 4.05 -32.81 23.37
N GLU A 696 5.37 -32.83 23.41
CA GLU A 696 6.20 -33.84 22.73
C GLU A 696 5.99 -35.23 23.29
#